data_60e888762e081ff82f7a9b29062b7276
#
_entry.id   60e888762e081ff82f7a9b29062b7276
#
_cell.length_a   1.000
_cell.length_b   1.000
_cell.length_c   1.000
_cell.angle_alpha   90.00
_cell.angle_beta   90.00
_cell.angle_gamma   90.00
#
_symmetry.space_group_name_H-M   'P 1'
#
loop_
_entity.id
_entity.type
_entity.pdbx_description
1 polymer ?
#
loop_
_entity_poly.entity_id
_entity_poly.type
_entity_poly.pdbx_seq_one_letter_code
_entity_poly.pdbx_strand_id
1 'polypeptide(L)'
;MNKIKFGIIGAGGAFHFHSNGDRGSKYISYAAVYDLDFEKAKKMARRYKDGDMKPYQTLDDMLESDIDAVLVMVPHAYHDDIVVTCAEAGKHVLCEKPMGTTVEGCRRMIKACRDAGVKFMIAENHRFLPAHVYMRDIVRQGLIGDVLMVRAYEGVNEIAGLSESGFWKGDPIKAGGGALMDMGAHKFAAIEYIIGAECKKVMASLAKQAINLPEKAEDNASVIAHFDNGAFAEITVSFTQITTPYNSMEIFGTKGTILENHAWEKPVRYCSFDARMGENQQKWVEPDIEHAAFPMYYTISVRETDEHFARCILEDREPEFTPEQSMSAITSILAGYLSAIEGRPVETAEIEKMADENRTIEILERLAPSIPINKNLPEVNIVEPLGYDKKRAAKVMREYDLDLLIAASPVNVFYLSGLPLLHSAANPILLALNNQYPNLAMIRREGEGTVIHWKVFKSAGLFCWFQDTVGIESQEEVGQAVFSKIKKWGLVGKRVGIESTAPKFLVDAVSKEKGGMIVVEADQAFLDLRLVKKDKEVEYLQKAADITELTLKDTIAAVREGITDIELLKIAKNSMIRHGADDWDHLTMTIGDSDPEAPGTGRAVQRGEIVRLDFGAIYKGYVADVNQHVVIGETPPEAERLVQGLLDFQKYFEDRIKPGVNMKELGEEALAWYKETVPDGLAFAIGHSIGLQCEDQHIFGVLGALDKPFEKNMVFEIEAWEEFRGALIGVEDCYVVTEDGCRKMTTMPKTILSI
;
A
#
# COMPACT_ATOMS: atom_id res chain seq x y z
N MET A 1 -42.23 0.06 -10.00
CA MET A 1 -41.63 0.48 -11.26
C MET A 1 -40.74 -0.63 -11.74
N ASN A 2 -40.73 -0.93 -13.03
CA ASN A 2 -39.81 -1.90 -13.59
C ASN A 2 -38.41 -1.25 -13.56
N LYS A 3 -37.41 -2.00 -13.11
CA LYS A 3 -35.99 -1.56 -13.16
C LYS A 3 -35.48 -1.73 -14.58
N ILE A 4 -34.56 -0.85 -15.00
CA ILE A 4 -33.79 -1.04 -16.21
C ILE A 4 -32.79 -2.16 -15.98
N LYS A 5 -32.78 -3.14 -16.87
CA LYS A 5 -31.90 -4.30 -16.84
C LYS A 5 -30.63 -3.99 -17.64
N PHE A 6 -29.52 -3.87 -16.96
CA PHE A 6 -28.23 -3.62 -17.59
C PHE A 6 -27.47 -4.93 -17.88
N GLY A 7 -26.87 -4.99 -19.08
CA GLY A 7 -25.80 -5.90 -19.42
C GLY A 7 -24.45 -5.20 -19.23
N ILE A 8 -23.50 -5.88 -18.58
CA ILE A 8 -22.17 -5.38 -18.31
C ILE A 8 -21.21 -5.87 -19.39
N ILE A 9 -20.49 -4.96 -20.05
CA ILE A 9 -19.45 -5.27 -21.04
C ILE A 9 -18.09 -4.86 -20.47
N GLY A 10 -17.27 -5.86 -20.14
CA GLY A 10 -15.99 -5.69 -19.45
C GLY A 10 -16.10 -5.97 -17.94
N ALA A 11 -15.59 -7.12 -17.50
CA ALA A 11 -15.61 -7.55 -16.10
C ALA A 11 -14.39 -7.02 -15.32
N GLY A 12 -14.02 -5.74 -15.54
CA GLY A 12 -12.89 -5.06 -14.91
C GLY A 12 -13.19 -4.44 -13.55
N GLY A 13 -12.23 -3.71 -13.00
CA GLY A 13 -12.32 -3.07 -11.68
C GLY A 13 -13.34 -1.94 -11.58
N ALA A 14 -13.66 -1.25 -12.67
CA ALA A 14 -14.61 -0.14 -12.70
C ALA A 14 -16.01 -0.53 -12.21
N PHE A 15 -16.45 -1.76 -12.48
CA PHE A 15 -17.76 -2.26 -12.01
C PHE A 15 -17.93 -2.18 -10.48
N HIS A 16 -16.83 -2.20 -9.74
CA HIS A 16 -16.91 -2.07 -8.28
C HIS A 16 -17.52 -0.73 -7.83
N PHE A 17 -17.25 0.35 -8.54
CA PHE A 17 -17.80 1.68 -8.22
C PHE A 17 -19.29 1.72 -8.56
N HIS A 18 -19.68 1.23 -9.72
CA HIS A 18 -21.08 1.16 -10.16
C HIS A 18 -21.92 0.26 -9.23
N SER A 19 -21.49 -0.98 -9.01
CA SER A 19 -22.22 -1.93 -8.17
C SER A 19 -22.35 -1.49 -6.71
N ASN A 20 -21.40 -0.74 -6.17
CA ASN A 20 -21.51 -0.17 -4.82
C ASN A 20 -22.43 1.06 -4.81
N GLY A 21 -22.38 1.90 -5.84
CA GLY A 21 -23.24 3.06 -5.99
C GLY A 21 -24.70 2.66 -6.10
N ASP A 22 -24.98 1.69 -6.95
CA ASP A 22 -26.34 1.26 -7.28
C ASP A 22 -26.97 0.27 -6.29
N ARG A 23 -26.24 -0.06 -5.24
CA ARG A 23 -26.73 -0.99 -4.22
C ARG A 23 -28.04 -0.51 -3.61
N GLY A 24 -29.12 -1.27 -3.84
CA GLY A 24 -30.46 -0.92 -3.40
C GLY A 24 -31.18 0.09 -4.30
N SER A 25 -30.62 0.43 -5.47
CA SER A 25 -31.28 1.31 -6.45
C SER A 25 -32.71 0.81 -6.82
N LYS A 26 -33.60 1.76 -6.98
CA LYS A 26 -35.01 1.48 -7.42
C LYS A 26 -35.09 1.44 -8.95
N TYR A 27 -34.09 1.85 -9.66
CA TYR A 27 -34.10 2.09 -11.10
C TYR A 27 -33.24 1.09 -11.87
N ILE A 28 -32.24 0.46 -11.26
CA ILE A 28 -31.24 -0.35 -11.91
C ILE A 28 -31.21 -1.79 -11.40
N SER A 29 -30.99 -2.72 -12.33
CA SER A 29 -30.60 -4.10 -12.03
C SER A 29 -29.59 -4.58 -13.05
N TYR A 30 -28.54 -5.27 -12.60
CA TYR A 30 -27.52 -5.87 -13.47
C TYR A 30 -27.90 -7.32 -13.76
N ALA A 31 -28.32 -7.60 -15.02
CA ALA A 31 -28.90 -8.90 -15.41
C ALA A 31 -27.92 -9.79 -16.20
N ALA A 32 -26.94 -9.22 -16.86
CA ALA A 32 -26.02 -9.93 -17.73
C ALA A 32 -24.60 -9.38 -17.63
N VAL A 33 -23.61 -10.22 -17.92
CA VAL A 33 -22.21 -9.80 -18.03
C VAL A 33 -21.48 -10.54 -19.14
N TYR A 34 -20.68 -9.82 -19.89
CA TYR A 34 -19.80 -10.32 -20.93
C TYR A 34 -18.37 -9.76 -20.73
N ASP A 35 -17.38 -10.62 -20.92
CA ASP A 35 -15.95 -10.26 -21.00
C ASP A 35 -15.29 -11.21 -22.00
N LEU A 36 -14.26 -10.74 -22.71
CA LEU A 36 -13.45 -11.60 -23.60
C LEU A 36 -12.87 -12.81 -22.86
N ASP A 37 -12.57 -12.62 -21.57
CA ASP A 37 -12.24 -13.70 -20.63
C ASP A 37 -13.52 -14.17 -19.92
N PHE A 38 -14.12 -15.23 -20.42
CA PHE A 38 -15.36 -15.78 -19.87
C PHE A 38 -15.29 -16.16 -18.39
N GLU A 39 -14.10 -16.53 -17.88
CA GLU A 39 -13.91 -16.83 -16.46
C GLU A 39 -14.04 -15.56 -15.60
N LYS A 40 -13.61 -14.39 -16.11
CA LYS A 40 -13.85 -13.11 -15.45
C LYS A 40 -15.37 -12.79 -15.39
N ALA A 41 -16.09 -13.00 -16.48
CA ALA A 41 -17.53 -12.82 -16.50
C ALA A 41 -18.24 -13.72 -15.48
N LYS A 42 -17.88 -15.01 -15.43
CA LYS A 42 -18.41 -15.96 -14.43
C LYS A 42 -18.09 -15.52 -12.99
N LYS A 43 -16.85 -15.04 -12.75
CA LYS A 43 -16.41 -14.58 -11.43
C LYS A 43 -17.20 -13.35 -10.98
N MET A 44 -17.43 -12.41 -11.89
CA MET A 44 -18.27 -11.23 -11.63
C MET A 44 -19.71 -11.62 -11.31
N ALA A 45 -20.33 -12.47 -12.12
CA ALA A 45 -21.70 -12.94 -11.91
C ALA A 45 -21.89 -13.64 -10.54
N ARG A 46 -20.91 -14.46 -10.12
CA ARG A 46 -20.94 -15.13 -8.80
C ARG A 46 -20.78 -14.15 -7.62
N ARG A 47 -20.09 -13.04 -7.81
CA ARG A 47 -19.83 -12.02 -6.77
C ARG A 47 -21.00 -11.06 -6.59
N TYR A 48 -21.74 -10.79 -7.66
CA TYR A 48 -22.90 -9.91 -7.62
C TYR A 48 -24.10 -10.64 -7.02
N LYS A 49 -24.41 -10.33 -5.76
CA LYS A 49 -25.44 -11.03 -4.97
C LYS A 49 -26.82 -10.38 -5.01
N ASP A 50 -26.93 -9.19 -5.58
CA ASP A 50 -28.18 -8.40 -5.58
C ASP A 50 -29.09 -8.73 -6.77
N GLY A 51 -28.81 -9.80 -7.54
CA GLY A 51 -29.59 -10.26 -8.68
C GLY A 51 -29.06 -11.54 -9.30
N ASP A 52 -29.83 -12.10 -10.25
CA ASP A 52 -29.44 -13.28 -11.02
C ASP A 52 -28.63 -12.88 -12.27
N MET A 53 -27.49 -12.21 -12.09
CA MET A 53 -26.62 -11.84 -13.20
C MET A 53 -26.11 -13.08 -13.94
N LYS A 54 -26.34 -13.16 -15.25
CA LYS A 54 -25.93 -14.28 -16.10
C LYS A 54 -24.66 -13.93 -16.86
N PRO A 55 -23.61 -14.79 -16.82
CA PRO A 55 -22.43 -14.61 -17.67
C PRO A 55 -22.71 -15.16 -19.08
N TYR A 56 -22.30 -14.42 -20.09
CA TYR A 56 -22.43 -14.79 -21.51
C TYR A 56 -21.03 -14.99 -22.14
N GLN A 57 -20.95 -15.96 -23.06
CA GLN A 57 -19.68 -16.29 -23.71
C GLN A 57 -19.41 -15.43 -24.95
N THR A 58 -20.48 -14.93 -25.58
CA THR A 58 -20.39 -14.01 -26.71
C THR A 58 -21.15 -12.72 -26.41
N LEU A 59 -20.75 -11.62 -27.05
CA LEU A 59 -21.44 -10.36 -26.94
C LEU A 59 -22.86 -10.45 -27.56
N ASP A 60 -22.97 -11.11 -28.71
CA ASP A 60 -24.23 -11.26 -29.43
C ASP A 60 -25.27 -11.99 -28.59
N ASP A 61 -24.93 -13.13 -27.95
CA ASP A 61 -25.86 -13.84 -27.05
C ASP A 61 -26.34 -12.97 -25.90
N MET A 62 -25.48 -12.10 -25.36
CA MET A 62 -25.86 -11.16 -24.32
C MET A 62 -26.81 -10.08 -24.84
N LEU A 63 -26.53 -9.52 -26.03
CA LEU A 63 -27.37 -8.48 -26.62
C LEU A 63 -28.74 -8.99 -27.06
N GLU A 64 -28.83 -10.28 -27.41
CA GLU A 64 -30.13 -10.96 -27.70
C GLU A 64 -30.94 -11.26 -26.43
N SER A 65 -30.32 -11.15 -25.25
CA SER A 65 -31.03 -11.41 -23.98
C SER A 65 -31.98 -10.29 -23.56
N ASP A 66 -32.78 -10.54 -22.51
CA ASP A 66 -33.75 -9.60 -21.95
C ASP A 66 -33.06 -8.50 -21.11
N ILE A 67 -32.20 -7.70 -21.75
CA ILE A 67 -31.58 -6.47 -21.21
C ILE A 67 -32.09 -5.25 -21.96
N ASP A 68 -32.24 -4.14 -21.24
CA ASP A 68 -32.72 -2.86 -21.78
C ASP A 68 -31.54 -1.96 -22.20
N ALA A 69 -30.49 -2.00 -21.45
CA ALA A 69 -29.33 -1.15 -21.61
C ALA A 69 -28.01 -1.90 -21.37
N VAL A 70 -26.91 -1.31 -21.79
CA VAL A 70 -25.56 -1.80 -21.51
C VAL A 70 -24.75 -0.77 -20.75
N LEU A 71 -23.85 -1.23 -19.88
CA LEU A 71 -22.76 -0.44 -19.27
C LEU A 71 -21.45 -0.94 -19.86
N VAL A 72 -20.77 -0.07 -20.64
CA VAL A 72 -19.53 -0.40 -21.35
C VAL A 72 -18.33 0.04 -20.53
N MET A 73 -17.47 -0.89 -20.15
CA MET A 73 -16.29 -0.70 -19.27
C MET A 73 -15.05 -1.44 -19.81
N VAL A 74 -14.75 -1.27 -21.06
CA VAL A 74 -13.59 -1.86 -21.73
C VAL A 74 -12.45 -0.83 -21.87
N PRO A 75 -11.22 -1.19 -22.30
CA PRO A 75 -10.21 -0.17 -22.60
C PRO A 75 -10.68 0.80 -23.68
N HIS A 76 -10.32 2.07 -23.56
CA HIS A 76 -10.93 3.21 -24.24
C HIS A 76 -10.97 3.09 -25.78
N ALA A 77 -9.93 2.47 -26.39
CA ALA A 77 -9.89 2.27 -27.85
C ALA A 77 -10.95 1.32 -28.41
N TYR A 78 -11.64 0.59 -27.55
CA TYR A 78 -12.70 -0.34 -27.96
C TYR A 78 -14.10 0.21 -27.70
N HIS A 79 -14.22 1.42 -27.12
CA HIS A 79 -15.52 2.01 -26.81
C HIS A 79 -16.37 2.19 -28.06
N ASP A 80 -15.78 2.74 -29.14
CA ASP A 80 -16.52 3.09 -30.34
C ASP A 80 -17.11 1.87 -31.05
N ASP A 81 -16.36 0.81 -31.26
CA ASP A 81 -16.85 -0.42 -31.90
C ASP A 81 -17.92 -1.12 -31.04
N ILE A 82 -17.71 -1.19 -29.71
CA ILE A 82 -18.67 -1.81 -28.80
C ILE A 82 -19.97 -1.00 -28.72
N VAL A 83 -19.87 0.32 -28.58
CA VAL A 83 -21.07 1.19 -28.53
C VAL A 83 -21.86 1.13 -29.81
N VAL A 84 -21.22 1.13 -30.97
CA VAL A 84 -21.87 0.96 -32.27
C VAL A 84 -22.62 -0.38 -32.34
N THR A 85 -21.97 -1.48 -31.96
CA THR A 85 -22.58 -2.83 -31.95
C THR A 85 -23.80 -2.87 -31.01
N CYS A 86 -23.72 -2.27 -29.83
CA CYS A 86 -24.82 -2.23 -28.88
C CYS A 86 -25.99 -1.37 -29.38
N ALA A 87 -25.70 -0.25 -30.02
CA ALA A 87 -26.72 0.63 -30.59
C ALA A 87 -27.45 -0.07 -31.75
N GLU A 88 -26.73 -0.75 -32.66
CA GLU A 88 -27.31 -1.54 -33.76
C GLU A 88 -28.22 -2.69 -33.25
N ALA A 89 -27.89 -3.25 -32.06
CA ALA A 89 -28.75 -4.22 -31.38
C ALA A 89 -29.94 -3.58 -30.63
N GLY A 90 -30.13 -2.26 -30.75
CA GLY A 90 -31.24 -1.53 -30.13
C GLY A 90 -31.14 -1.37 -28.61
N LYS A 91 -29.94 -1.47 -28.02
CA LYS A 91 -29.74 -1.30 -26.58
C LYS A 91 -29.35 0.15 -26.25
N HIS A 92 -29.94 0.71 -25.18
CA HIS A 92 -29.48 1.98 -24.62
C HIS A 92 -28.04 1.81 -24.08
N VAL A 93 -27.20 2.85 -24.19
CA VAL A 93 -25.78 2.73 -23.87
C VAL A 93 -25.35 3.76 -22.84
N LEU A 94 -24.86 3.30 -21.70
CA LEU A 94 -24.02 4.05 -20.77
C LEU A 94 -22.57 3.59 -20.96
N CYS A 95 -21.69 4.48 -21.41
CA CYS A 95 -20.28 4.13 -21.65
C CYS A 95 -19.38 4.85 -20.64
N GLU A 96 -18.40 4.13 -20.09
CA GLU A 96 -17.40 4.72 -19.20
C GLU A 96 -16.59 5.80 -19.91
N LYS A 97 -16.09 6.74 -19.09
CA LYS A 97 -15.18 7.81 -19.54
C LYS A 97 -13.75 7.28 -19.74
N PRO A 98 -12.91 7.94 -20.54
CA PRO A 98 -13.26 8.96 -21.54
C PRO A 98 -14.11 8.36 -22.65
N MET A 99 -14.89 9.21 -23.35
CA MET A 99 -15.82 8.73 -24.38
C MET A 99 -15.15 7.83 -25.42
N GLY A 100 -13.96 8.20 -25.87
CA GLY A 100 -13.16 7.44 -26.83
C GLY A 100 -11.75 8.01 -26.90
N THR A 101 -10.93 7.47 -27.80
CA THR A 101 -9.55 7.93 -28.00
C THR A 101 -9.39 8.90 -29.18
N THR A 102 -10.37 8.94 -30.09
CA THR A 102 -10.37 9.78 -31.31
C THR A 102 -11.70 10.51 -31.47
N VAL A 103 -11.70 11.67 -32.09
CA VAL A 103 -12.94 12.46 -32.36
C VAL A 103 -13.82 11.75 -33.36
N GLU A 104 -13.24 11.15 -34.41
CA GLU A 104 -13.97 10.36 -35.39
C GLU A 104 -14.68 9.15 -34.81
N GLY A 105 -14.03 8.45 -33.83
CA GLY A 105 -14.65 7.38 -33.05
C GLY A 105 -15.84 7.87 -32.21
N CYS A 106 -15.69 9.04 -31.56
CA CYS A 106 -16.78 9.68 -30.82
C CYS A 106 -17.97 10.01 -31.73
N ARG A 107 -17.72 10.55 -32.92
CA ARG A 107 -18.75 10.87 -33.92
C ARG A 107 -19.47 9.62 -34.43
N ARG A 108 -18.74 8.51 -34.64
CA ARG A 108 -19.34 7.19 -34.99
C ARG A 108 -20.33 6.72 -33.93
N MET A 109 -19.96 6.78 -32.64
CA MET A 109 -20.85 6.40 -31.52
C MET A 109 -22.11 7.24 -31.47
N ILE A 110 -21.96 8.57 -31.53
CA ILE A 110 -23.10 9.52 -31.55
C ILE A 110 -24.03 9.22 -32.71
N LYS A 111 -23.49 9.02 -33.90
CA LYS A 111 -24.28 8.72 -35.09
C LYS A 111 -25.03 7.42 -34.98
N ALA A 112 -24.35 6.34 -34.56
CA ALA A 112 -24.97 5.00 -34.44
C ALA A 112 -26.10 5.00 -33.41
N CYS A 113 -25.93 5.59 -32.23
CA CYS A 113 -26.96 5.67 -31.21
C CYS A 113 -28.18 6.52 -31.68
N ARG A 114 -27.90 7.64 -32.37
CA ARG A 114 -28.95 8.49 -32.95
C ARG A 114 -29.74 7.77 -34.05
N ASP A 115 -29.05 7.09 -34.96
CA ASP A 115 -29.69 6.35 -36.06
C ASP A 115 -30.51 5.18 -35.54
N ALA A 116 -30.09 4.52 -34.45
CA ALA A 116 -30.83 3.43 -33.79
C ALA A 116 -31.93 3.95 -32.86
N GLY A 117 -32.03 5.23 -32.57
CA GLY A 117 -33.02 5.80 -31.65
C GLY A 117 -32.81 5.38 -30.20
N VAL A 118 -31.62 5.03 -29.78
CA VAL A 118 -31.31 4.63 -28.42
C VAL A 118 -30.69 5.78 -27.62
N LYS A 119 -30.94 5.80 -26.31
CA LYS A 119 -30.30 6.77 -25.40
C LYS A 119 -28.81 6.44 -25.27
N PHE A 120 -27.97 7.47 -25.31
CA PHE A 120 -26.53 7.35 -25.15
C PHE A 120 -26.00 8.42 -24.19
N MET A 121 -25.23 8.01 -23.17
CA MET A 121 -24.59 8.90 -22.23
C MET A 121 -23.21 8.37 -21.86
N ILE A 122 -22.28 9.28 -21.55
CA ILE A 122 -20.99 8.92 -20.96
C ILE A 122 -21.08 9.01 -19.43
N ALA A 123 -20.53 8.02 -18.75
CA ALA A 123 -20.50 7.95 -17.29
C ALA A 123 -19.47 8.92 -16.69
N GLU A 124 -19.62 10.23 -17.02
CA GLU A 124 -18.78 11.29 -16.47
C GLU A 124 -19.31 11.73 -15.11
N ASN A 125 -18.97 11.00 -14.09
CA ASN A 125 -19.49 11.15 -12.75
C ASN A 125 -19.14 12.49 -12.08
N HIS A 126 -18.07 13.19 -12.52
CA HIS A 126 -17.72 14.51 -11.96
C HIS A 126 -18.78 15.56 -12.20
N ARG A 127 -19.62 15.43 -13.22
CA ARG A 127 -20.77 16.32 -13.44
C ARG A 127 -21.89 16.10 -12.42
N PHE A 128 -21.91 14.93 -11.75
CA PHE A 128 -22.90 14.56 -10.75
C PHE A 128 -22.36 14.66 -9.31
N LEU A 129 -21.13 15.16 -9.13
CA LEU A 129 -20.62 15.49 -7.81
C LEU A 129 -21.46 16.62 -7.20
N PRO A 130 -22.05 16.48 -6.00
CA PRO A 130 -22.86 17.54 -5.39
C PRO A 130 -22.13 18.87 -5.27
N ALA A 131 -20.83 18.85 -5.02
CA ALA A 131 -19.98 20.03 -5.02
C ALA A 131 -19.96 20.76 -6.37
N HIS A 132 -19.75 20.01 -7.47
CA HIS A 132 -19.70 20.59 -8.82
C HIS A 132 -21.07 21.10 -9.28
N VAL A 133 -22.16 20.40 -8.94
CA VAL A 133 -23.54 20.88 -9.18
C VAL A 133 -23.79 22.20 -8.46
N TYR A 134 -23.38 22.29 -7.19
CA TYR A 134 -23.53 23.52 -6.41
C TYR A 134 -22.68 24.68 -6.96
N MET A 135 -21.43 24.42 -7.36
CA MET A 135 -20.54 25.42 -7.97
C MET A 135 -21.13 25.95 -9.28
N ARG A 136 -21.64 25.04 -10.15
CA ARG A 136 -22.35 25.42 -11.38
C ARG A 136 -23.52 26.37 -11.10
N ASP A 137 -24.29 26.06 -10.08
CA ASP A 137 -25.48 26.87 -9.74
C ASP A 137 -25.09 28.27 -9.23
N ILE A 138 -24.02 28.41 -8.45
CA ILE A 138 -23.46 29.71 -8.07
C ILE A 138 -23.02 30.52 -9.29
N VAL A 139 -22.29 29.88 -10.21
CA VAL A 139 -21.84 30.53 -11.46
C VAL A 139 -23.03 30.96 -12.30
N ARG A 140 -24.00 30.06 -12.54
CA ARG A 140 -25.21 30.37 -13.35
C ARG A 140 -26.10 31.45 -12.74
N GLN A 141 -26.13 31.55 -11.42
CA GLN A 141 -26.80 32.67 -10.74
C GLN A 141 -26.04 33.98 -10.84
N GLY A 142 -24.82 33.97 -11.36
CA GLY A 142 -23.98 35.16 -11.50
C GLY A 142 -23.49 35.71 -10.16
N LEU A 143 -23.47 34.91 -9.11
CA LEU A 143 -23.06 35.35 -7.76
C LEU A 143 -21.58 35.73 -7.68
N ILE A 144 -20.74 35.17 -8.55
CA ILE A 144 -19.32 35.53 -8.65
C ILE A 144 -19.02 36.41 -9.85
N GLY A 145 -20.06 36.83 -10.57
CA GLY A 145 -19.91 37.61 -11.85
C GLY A 145 -19.43 36.76 -13.00
N ASP A 146 -18.77 37.39 -13.99
CA ASP A 146 -18.17 36.67 -15.11
C ASP A 146 -16.93 35.92 -14.66
N VAL A 147 -16.79 34.66 -15.10
CA VAL A 147 -15.62 33.85 -14.79
C VAL A 147 -14.41 34.35 -15.54
N LEU A 148 -13.32 34.59 -14.84
CA LEU A 148 -12.05 35.07 -15.40
C LEU A 148 -11.02 33.94 -15.52
N MET A 149 -10.89 33.12 -14.47
CA MET A 149 -9.86 32.09 -14.38
C MET A 149 -10.36 30.89 -13.59
N VAL A 150 -9.91 29.70 -13.97
CA VAL A 150 -10.06 28.45 -13.24
C VAL A 150 -8.68 27.83 -12.96
N ARG A 151 -8.46 27.30 -11.78
CA ARG A 151 -7.32 26.44 -11.45
C ARG A 151 -7.86 25.09 -11.00
N ALA A 152 -7.37 24.02 -11.59
CA ALA A 152 -7.85 22.68 -11.31
C ALA A 152 -6.70 21.68 -11.21
N TYR A 153 -6.79 20.79 -10.24
CA TYR A 153 -5.84 19.70 -10.04
C TYR A 153 -6.58 18.39 -9.83
N GLU A 154 -6.04 17.31 -10.40
CA GLU A 154 -6.45 15.95 -10.07
C GLU A 154 -5.26 14.99 -10.13
N GLY A 155 -5.06 14.24 -9.05
CA GLY A 155 -3.96 13.31 -8.93
C GLY A 155 -4.36 12.01 -8.27
N VAL A 156 -3.80 10.91 -8.80
CA VAL A 156 -3.92 9.55 -8.28
C VAL A 156 -2.57 8.84 -8.37
N ASN A 157 -2.44 7.70 -7.70
CA ASN A 157 -1.26 6.85 -7.82
C ASN A 157 -1.55 5.65 -8.73
N GLU A 158 -1.03 5.70 -9.95
CA GLU A 158 -1.12 4.61 -10.94
C GLU A 158 0.28 4.06 -11.33
N ILE A 159 1.34 4.48 -10.63
CA ILE A 159 2.73 4.16 -10.98
C ILE A 159 2.97 2.66 -11.09
N ALA A 160 2.42 1.85 -10.17
CA ALA A 160 2.62 0.42 -10.15
C ALA A 160 2.14 -0.25 -11.45
N GLY A 161 0.88 0.02 -11.85
CA GLY A 161 0.33 -0.51 -13.10
C GLY A 161 1.03 0.04 -14.35
N LEU A 162 1.31 1.34 -14.38
CA LEU A 162 1.98 2.00 -15.51
C LEU A 162 3.42 1.54 -15.72
N SER A 163 4.07 1.05 -14.67
CA SER A 163 5.43 0.47 -14.74
C SER A 163 5.44 -0.97 -15.27
N GLU A 164 4.28 -1.58 -15.51
CA GLU A 164 4.16 -2.91 -16.12
C GLU A 164 4.08 -2.81 -17.64
N SER A 165 4.99 -3.49 -18.34
CA SER A 165 4.91 -3.64 -19.78
C SER A 165 3.65 -4.43 -20.15
N GLY A 166 2.84 -3.89 -21.07
CA GLY A 166 1.58 -4.50 -21.51
C GLY A 166 0.34 -4.12 -20.69
N PHE A 167 0.47 -3.41 -19.57
CA PHE A 167 -0.68 -2.81 -18.92
C PHE A 167 -1.30 -1.73 -19.83
N TRP A 168 -2.62 -1.81 -20.07
CA TRP A 168 -3.26 -1.02 -21.13
C TRP A 168 -3.31 0.50 -20.83
N LYS A 169 -3.44 0.92 -19.55
CA LYS A 169 -3.36 2.34 -19.19
C LYS A 169 -1.97 2.91 -19.52
N GLY A 170 -1.96 4.15 -19.98
CA GLY A 170 -0.74 4.80 -20.44
C GLY A 170 -0.24 4.32 -21.83
N ASP A 171 -0.85 3.32 -22.43
CA ASP A 171 -0.64 2.97 -23.84
C ASP A 171 -1.36 4.00 -24.71
N PRO A 172 -0.65 4.78 -25.55
CA PRO A 172 -1.26 5.87 -26.28
C PRO A 172 -2.37 5.43 -27.24
N ILE A 173 -2.32 4.19 -27.73
CA ILE A 173 -3.35 3.67 -28.65
C ILE A 173 -4.52 3.08 -27.86
N LYS A 174 -4.27 2.20 -26.88
CA LYS A 174 -5.34 1.50 -26.15
C LYS A 174 -6.06 2.40 -25.14
N ALA A 175 -5.32 3.28 -24.47
CA ALA A 175 -5.86 4.23 -23.52
C ALA A 175 -6.13 5.63 -24.11
N GLY A 176 -5.56 5.93 -25.27
CA GLY A 176 -5.63 7.27 -25.86
C GLY A 176 -4.64 8.26 -25.25
N GLY A 177 -3.75 7.81 -24.37
CA GLY A 177 -2.76 8.64 -23.69
C GLY A 177 -2.50 8.24 -22.25
N GLY A 178 -1.99 9.17 -21.46
CA GLY A 178 -1.66 9.01 -20.06
C GLY A 178 -2.61 9.75 -19.11
N ALA A 179 -2.05 10.49 -18.16
CA ALA A 179 -2.81 11.23 -17.13
C ALA A 179 -3.78 12.26 -17.72
N LEU A 180 -3.41 12.92 -18.83
CA LEU A 180 -4.26 13.92 -19.45
C LEU A 180 -5.51 13.29 -20.08
N MET A 181 -5.41 12.10 -20.69
CA MET A 181 -6.59 11.43 -21.23
C MET A 181 -7.50 10.91 -20.10
N ASP A 182 -6.94 10.32 -19.06
CA ASP A 182 -7.74 9.69 -17.99
C ASP A 182 -8.33 10.72 -17.00
N MET A 183 -7.49 11.58 -16.42
CA MET A 183 -7.90 12.59 -15.42
C MET A 183 -8.35 13.90 -16.07
N GLY A 184 -7.70 14.29 -17.16
CA GLY A 184 -8.06 15.51 -17.90
C GLY A 184 -9.46 15.46 -18.47
N ALA A 185 -9.98 14.29 -18.86
CA ALA A 185 -11.36 14.10 -19.28
C ALA A 185 -12.35 14.63 -18.22
N HIS A 186 -12.15 14.26 -16.96
CA HIS A 186 -12.94 14.76 -15.84
C HIS A 186 -12.85 16.28 -15.69
N LYS A 187 -11.62 16.83 -15.79
CA LYS A 187 -11.41 18.27 -15.58
C LYS A 187 -12.03 19.14 -16.68
N PHE A 188 -11.80 18.80 -17.94
CA PHE A 188 -12.44 19.52 -19.04
C PHE A 188 -13.96 19.44 -18.96
N ALA A 189 -14.51 18.23 -18.76
CA ALA A 189 -15.95 18.04 -18.64
C ALA A 189 -16.56 18.80 -17.45
N ALA A 190 -15.90 18.81 -16.28
CA ALA A 190 -16.36 19.54 -15.11
C ALA A 190 -16.26 21.06 -15.27
N ILE A 191 -15.14 21.56 -15.82
CA ILE A 191 -14.94 23.00 -16.03
C ILE A 191 -15.99 23.53 -17.03
N GLU A 192 -16.14 22.92 -18.21
CA GLU A 192 -17.13 23.31 -19.19
C GLU A 192 -18.55 23.30 -18.62
N TYR A 193 -18.88 22.29 -17.81
CA TYR A 193 -20.18 22.18 -17.15
C TYR A 193 -20.44 23.31 -16.14
N ILE A 194 -19.43 23.64 -15.33
CA ILE A 194 -19.57 24.62 -14.26
C ILE A 194 -19.60 26.05 -14.82
N ILE A 195 -18.66 26.40 -15.74
CA ILE A 195 -18.56 27.74 -16.25
C ILE A 195 -19.50 28.01 -17.44
N GLY A 196 -20.09 26.96 -18.04
CA GLY A 196 -21.02 27.06 -19.16
C GLY A 196 -20.35 27.57 -20.45
N ALA A 197 -19.10 27.21 -20.71
CA ALA A 197 -18.30 27.66 -21.85
C ALA A 197 -17.50 26.50 -22.44
N GLU A 198 -17.20 26.56 -23.74
CA GLU A 198 -16.46 25.55 -24.47
C GLU A 198 -14.98 25.91 -24.60
N CYS A 199 -14.08 24.95 -24.49
CA CYS A 199 -12.66 25.14 -24.75
C CYS A 199 -12.41 25.37 -26.23
N LYS A 200 -11.62 26.40 -26.57
CA LYS A 200 -11.29 26.79 -27.95
C LYS A 200 -9.82 26.69 -28.30
N LYS A 201 -8.94 26.76 -27.30
CA LYS A 201 -7.49 26.70 -27.53
C LYS A 201 -6.77 26.11 -26.32
N VAL A 202 -5.77 25.30 -26.59
CA VAL A 202 -5.00 24.58 -25.56
C VAL A 202 -3.51 24.76 -25.80
N MET A 203 -2.77 24.96 -24.70
CA MET A 203 -1.31 24.77 -24.63
C MET A 203 -0.99 23.80 -23.51
N ALA A 204 -0.15 22.80 -23.77
CA ALA A 204 0.15 21.76 -22.80
C ALA A 204 1.64 21.46 -22.70
N SER A 205 2.04 21.01 -21.51
CA SER A 205 3.34 20.41 -21.21
C SER A 205 3.13 19.03 -20.60
N LEU A 206 3.78 18.02 -21.15
CA LEU A 206 3.67 16.63 -20.77
C LEU A 206 5.00 16.13 -20.20
N ALA A 207 4.95 15.24 -19.23
CA ALA A 207 6.15 14.69 -18.63
C ALA A 207 6.00 13.20 -18.26
N LYS A 208 7.10 12.47 -18.39
CA LYS A 208 7.31 11.14 -17.79
C LYS A 208 8.22 11.32 -16.59
N GLN A 209 7.63 11.46 -15.40
CA GLN A 209 8.36 11.75 -14.15
C GLN A 209 8.68 10.50 -13.34
N ALA A 210 7.85 9.47 -13.43
CA ALA A 210 8.01 8.22 -12.71
C ALA A 210 8.02 6.98 -13.63
N ILE A 211 7.46 7.08 -14.84
CA ILE A 211 7.39 5.98 -15.80
C ILE A 211 8.65 5.96 -16.67
N ASN A 212 9.39 4.83 -16.64
CA ASN A 212 10.60 4.63 -17.44
C ASN A 212 10.35 3.63 -18.61
N LEU A 213 9.17 3.67 -19.22
CA LEU A 213 8.80 2.84 -20.36
C LEU A 213 8.59 3.72 -21.60
N PRO A 214 9.41 3.53 -22.67
CA PRO A 214 9.32 4.37 -23.87
C PRO A 214 7.96 4.33 -24.57
N GLU A 215 7.30 3.18 -24.52
CA GLU A 215 6.00 2.93 -25.14
C GLU A 215 4.82 3.57 -24.42
N LYS A 216 5.01 4.03 -23.20
CA LYS A 216 3.94 4.71 -22.44
C LYS A 216 3.86 6.20 -22.76
N ALA A 217 2.69 6.77 -22.58
CA ALA A 217 2.44 8.21 -22.63
C ALA A 217 2.87 8.90 -21.31
N GLU A 218 2.39 10.10 -21.06
CA GLU A 218 2.75 10.91 -19.90
C GLU A 218 2.12 10.39 -18.59
N ASP A 219 2.83 10.58 -17.50
CA ASP A 219 2.32 10.39 -16.15
C ASP A 219 1.92 11.70 -15.45
N ASN A 220 2.32 12.83 -16.02
CA ASN A 220 1.95 14.18 -15.58
C ASN A 220 1.71 15.11 -16.76
N ALA A 221 0.70 15.97 -16.63
CA ALA A 221 0.43 17.01 -17.61
C ALA A 221 0.00 18.31 -16.93
N SER A 222 0.46 19.43 -17.48
CA SER A 222 -0.04 20.78 -17.16
C SER A 222 -0.54 21.45 -18.43
N VAL A 223 -1.74 22.04 -18.34
CA VAL A 223 -2.47 22.56 -19.48
C VAL A 223 -2.96 23.98 -19.19
N ILE A 224 -2.83 24.89 -20.15
CA ILE A 224 -3.54 26.17 -20.22
C ILE A 224 -4.61 26.05 -21.29
N ALA A 225 -5.88 26.21 -20.91
CA ALA A 225 -7.02 26.13 -21.80
C ALA A 225 -7.75 27.51 -21.86
N HIS A 226 -8.14 27.98 -23.05
CA HIS A 226 -8.91 29.19 -23.24
C HIS A 226 -10.32 28.85 -23.73
N PHE A 227 -11.32 29.50 -23.15
CA PHE A 227 -12.74 29.25 -23.40
C PHE A 227 -13.38 30.38 -24.21
N ASP A 228 -14.51 30.11 -24.89
CA ASP A 228 -15.21 31.01 -25.73
C ASP A 228 -15.83 32.22 -25.01
N ASN A 229 -16.04 32.14 -23.71
CA ASN A 229 -16.49 33.24 -22.85
C ASN A 229 -15.35 34.17 -22.39
N GLY A 230 -14.11 33.94 -22.84
CA GLY A 230 -12.91 34.70 -22.48
C GLY A 230 -12.18 34.25 -21.22
N ALA A 231 -12.72 33.30 -20.48
CA ALA A 231 -12.02 32.67 -19.34
C ALA A 231 -10.86 31.82 -19.81
N PHE A 232 -9.88 31.60 -18.94
CA PHE A 232 -8.86 30.56 -19.13
C PHE A 232 -8.74 29.65 -17.90
N ALA A 233 -8.25 28.44 -18.11
CA ALA A 233 -8.00 27.49 -17.05
C ALA A 233 -6.54 27.01 -17.02
N GLU A 234 -6.00 26.85 -15.81
CA GLU A 234 -4.79 26.09 -15.51
C GLU A 234 -5.23 24.72 -14.98
N ILE A 235 -4.90 23.66 -15.69
CA ILE A 235 -5.29 22.29 -15.35
C ILE A 235 -4.02 21.45 -15.18
N THR A 236 -3.84 20.82 -14.02
CA THR A 236 -2.75 19.89 -13.79
C THR A 236 -3.30 18.52 -13.39
N VAL A 237 -2.81 17.49 -14.04
CA VAL A 237 -3.19 16.10 -13.77
C VAL A 237 -1.97 15.22 -13.55
N SER A 238 -2.08 14.23 -12.65
CA SER A 238 -0.94 13.42 -12.22
C SER A 238 -1.33 11.98 -11.88
N PHE A 239 -0.57 11.02 -12.39
CA PHE A 239 -0.56 9.62 -11.95
C PHE A 239 0.49 9.33 -10.87
N THR A 240 1.25 10.33 -10.44
CA THR A 240 2.39 10.17 -9.53
C THR A 240 2.11 10.64 -8.11
N GLN A 241 0.86 10.86 -7.73
CA GLN A 241 0.50 11.30 -6.39
C GLN A 241 0.51 10.12 -5.41
N ILE A 242 1.45 10.14 -4.46
CA ILE A 242 1.66 9.03 -3.50
C ILE A 242 0.58 8.97 -2.42
N THR A 243 -0.10 10.08 -2.13
CA THR A 243 -1.15 10.12 -1.10
C THR A 243 -2.50 9.63 -1.62
N THR A 244 -3.55 9.73 -0.80
CA THR A 244 -4.93 9.52 -1.27
C THR A 244 -5.23 10.40 -2.49
N PRO A 245 -6.10 9.96 -3.41
CA PRO A 245 -6.51 10.77 -4.54
C PRO A 245 -6.91 12.18 -4.11
N TYR A 246 -6.41 13.17 -4.82
CA TYR A 246 -6.63 14.57 -4.52
C TYR A 246 -7.28 15.26 -5.72
N ASN A 247 -8.37 15.96 -5.48
CA ASN A 247 -9.13 16.66 -6.47
C ASN A 247 -9.52 18.04 -5.94
N SER A 248 -9.22 19.10 -6.70
CA SER A 248 -9.54 20.46 -6.32
C SER A 248 -9.85 21.33 -7.52
N MET A 249 -10.63 22.40 -7.30
CA MET A 249 -10.93 23.42 -8.28
C MET A 249 -11.13 24.78 -7.62
N GLU A 250 -10.54 25.81 -8.20
CA GLU A 250 -10.68 27.21 -7.79
C GLU A 250 -11.23 28.02 -8.97
N ILE A 251 -12.29 28.79 -8.75
CA ILE A 251 -12.91 29.62 -9.79
C ILE A 251 -12.90 31.07 -9.33
N PHE A 252 -12.32 31.93 -10.16
CA PHE A 252 -12.18 33.35 -9.91
C PHE A 252 -13.05 34.12 -10.87
N GLY A 253 -14.00 34.89 -10.37
CA GLY A 253 -14.91 35.73 -11.14
C GLY A 253 -14.77 37.19 -10.81
N THR A 254 -15.46 38.07 -11.60
CA THR A 254 -15.41 39.53 -11.44
C THR A 254 -16.03 40.02 -10.14
N LYS A 255 -16.85 39.20 -9.45
CA LYS A 255 -17.53 39.57 -8.19
C LYS A 255 -17.29 38.58 -7.06
N GLY A 256 -16.46 37.57 -7.24
CA GLY A 256 -16.26 36.58 -6.20
C GLY A 256 -15.37 35.42 -6.61
N THR A 257 -15.18 34.49 -5.65
CA THR A 257 -14.33 33.32 -5.79
C THR A 257 -15.01 32.09 -5.21
N ILE A 258 -14.86 30.95 -5.85
CA ILE A 258 -15.25 29.64 -5.33
C ILE A 258 -13.98 28.80 -5.18
N LEU A 259 -13.86 28.13 -4.03
CA LEU A 259 -12.79 27.16 -3.77
C LEU A 259 -13.45 25.82 -3.46
N GLU A 260 -12.98 24.79 -4.12
CA GLU A 260 -13.42 23.42 -3.94
C GLU A 260 -12.23 22.52 -3.65
N ASN A 261 -12.40 21.60 -2.69
CA ASN A 261 -11.42 20.58 -2.38
C ASN A 261 -12.11 19.37 -1.72
N HIS A 262 -12.02 18.23 -2.36
CA HIS A 262 -12.63 16.98 -1.87
C HIS A 262 -12.02 16.43 -0.58
N ALA A 263 -10.86 16.93 -0.14
CA ALA A 263 -10.25 16.55 1.14
C ALA A 263 -10.81 17.34 2.34
N TRP A 264 -11.61 18.38 2.11
CA TRP A 264 -12.22 19.16 3.19
C TRP A 264 -13.52 18.51 3.67
N GLU A 265 -13.83 18.70 4.94
CA GLU A 265 -15.10 18.26 5.53
C GLU A 265 -16.30 18.91 4.83
N LYS A 266 -16.20 20.22 4.53
CA LYS A 266 -17.11 20.94 3.63
C LYS A 266 -16.39 21.24 2.33
N PRO A 267 -16.73 20.54 1.24
CA PRO A 267 -15.92 20.52 0.03
C PRO A 267 -15.89 21.85 -0.73
N VAL A 268 -16.88 22.73 -0.51
CA VAL A 268 -17.00 24.01 -1.22
C VAL A 268 -17.07 25.16 -0.21
N ARG A 269 -16.35 26.23 -0.53
CA ARG A 269 -16.54 27.55 0.08
C ARG A 269 -16.49 28.63 -0.98
N TYR A 270 -17.26 29.69 -0.82
CA TYR A 270 -17.26 30.81 -1.74
C TYR A 270 -17.42 32.14 -1.04
N CYS A 271 -16.88 33.19 -1.67
CA CYS A 271 -17.03 34.56 -1.25
C CYS A 271 -17.56 35.37 -2.42
N SER A 272 -18.60 36.16 -2.21
CA SER A 272 -19.22 36.98 -3.26
C SER A 272 -19.42 38.44 -2.80
N PHE A 273 -19.16 39.35 -3.72
CA PHE A 273 -19.42 40.81 -3.57
C PHE A 273 -20.79 41.18 -4.12
N ASP A 274 -21.59 40.23 -4.60
CA ASP A 274 -22.94 40.50 -5.09
C ASP A 274 -23.88 40.93 -3.96
N ALA A 275 -24.64 41.99 -4.18
CA ALA A 275 -25.54 42.54 -3.18
C ALA A 275 -26.65 41.56 -2.75
N ARG A 276 -26.99 40.57 -3.59
CA ARG A 276 -27.98 39.51 -3.24
C ARG A 276 -27.54 38.62 -2.11
N MET A 277 -26.25 38.62 -1.73
CA MET A 277 -25.73 37.89 -0.60
C MET A 277 -26.17 38.45 0.76
N GLY A 278 -26.70 39.68 0.81
CA GLY A 278 -27.17 40.32 2.04
C GLY A 278 -26.06 40.41 3.10
N GLU A 279 -26.32 39.87 4.30
CA GLU A 279 -25.33 39.83 5.41
C GLU A 279 -24.13 38.90 5.14
N ASN A 280 -24.19 38.02 4.15
CA ASN A 280 -23.07 37.17 3.73
C ASN A 280 -22.21 37.82 2.63
N GLN A 281 -22.53 39.04 2.18
CA GLN A 281 -21.71 39.78 1.21
C GLN A 281 -20.29 39.95 1.76
N GLN A 282 -19.28 39.64 0.95
CA GLN A 282 -17.86 39.74 1.29
C GLN A 282 -17.41 38.79 2.43
N LYS A 283 -18.23 37.79 2.76
CA LYS A 283 -17.86 36.74 3.73
C LYS A 283 -17.71 35.40 3.02
N TRP A 284 -16.87 34.55 3.59
CA TRP A 284 -16.80 33.17 3.15
C TRP A 284 -18.03 32.41 3.64
N VAL A 285 -18.71 31.75 2.72
CA VAL A 285 -19.85 30.87 2.95
C VAL A 285 -19.41 29.44 2.70
N GLU A 286 -19.69 28.57 3.62
CA GLU A 286 -19.44 27.12 3.53
C GLU A 286 -20.79 26.40 3.54
N PRO A 287 -21.33 26.08 2.36
CA PRO A 287 -22.64 25.44 2.24
C PRO A 287 -22.63 24.03 2.82
N ASP A 288 -23.78 23.58 3.30
CA ASP A 288 -23.98 22.19 3.69
C ASP A 288 -24.33 21.38 2.44
N ILE A 289 -23.34 20.64 1.91
CA ILE A 289 -23.43 19.84 0.69
C ILE A 289 -23.19 18.39 1.07
N GLU A 290 -23.98 17.46 0.52
CA GLU A 290 -23.70 16.05 0.68
C GLU A 290 -22.29 15.73 0.23
N HIS A 291 -21.48 15.25 1.15
CA HIS A 291 -20.08 14.95 0.93
C HIS A 291 -19.65 13.77 1.78
N ALA A 292 -18.70 12.99 1.25
CA ALA A 292 -18.05 11.90 1.95
C ALA A 292 -16.56 11.86 1.56
N ALA A 293 -15.73 11.34 2.45
CA ALA A 293 -14.32 11.13 2.14
C ALA A 293 -14.14 10.10 1.01
N PHE A 294 -12.99 10.17 0.31
CA PHE A 294 -12.62 9.12 -0.67
C PHE A 294 -12.64 7.72 0.00
N PRO A 295 -13.16 6.66 -0.65
CA PRO A 295 -13.72 6.62 -2.01
C PRO A 295 -15.24 6.88 -2.09
N MET A 296 -15.90 7.18 -0.98
CA MET A 296 -17.36 7.25 -0.91
C MET A 296 -17.97 8.37 -1.75
N TYR A 297 -17.26 9.49 -1.97
CA TYR A 297 -17.77 10.54 -2.84
C TYR A 297 -17.88 10.08 -4.31
N TYR A 298 -16.99 9.19 -4.77
CA TYR A 298 -17.13 8.54 -6.07
C TYR A 298 -18.38 7.67 -6.13
N THR A 299 -18.65 6.90 -5.07
CA THR A 299 -19.85 6.05 -4.99
C THR A 299 -21.14 6.87 -5.12
N ILE A 300 -21.20 8.04 -4.48
CA ILE A 300 -22.35 8.97 -4.57
C ILE A 300 -22.51 9.47 -6.00
N SER A 301 -21.46 9.99 -6.62
CA SER A 301 -21.52 10.57 -7.96
C SER A 301 -21.81 9.52 -9.04
N VAL A 302 -21.25 8.32 -8.93
CA VAL A 302 -21.55 7.21 -9.85
C VAL A 302 -23.00 6.79 -9.74
N ARG A 303 -23.54 6.65 -8.52
CA ARG A 303 -24.98 6.38 -8.32
C ARG A 303 -25.86 7.43 -9.01
N GLU A 304 -25.59 8.71 -8.79
CA GLU A 304 -26.39 9.78 -9.43
C GLU A 304 -26.28 9.74 -10.96
N THR A 305 -25.11 9.39 -11.51
CA THR A 305 -24.89 9.21 -12.94
C THR A 305 -25.73 8.07 -13.51
N ASP A 306 -25.64 6.90 -12.89
CA ASP A 306 -26.29 5.68 -13.37
C ASP A 306 -27.81 5.76 -13.23
N GLU A 307 -28.28 6.25 -12.07
CA GLU A 307 -29.72 6.46 -11.84
C GLU A 307 -30.31 7.57 -12.73
N HIS A 308 -29.52 8.63 -13.04
CA HIS A 308 -29.95 9.65 -13.99
C HIS A 308 -30.19 9.03 -15.37
N PHE A 309 -29.26 8.20 -15.86
CA PHE A 309 -29.42 7.52 -17.15
C PHE A 309 -30.60 6.56 -17.16
N ALA A 310 -30.77 5.75 -16.12
CA ALA A 310 -31.90 4.84 -15.98
C ALA A 310 -33.26 5.59 -15.97
N ARG A 311 -33.31 6.72 -15.27
CA ARG A 311 -34.53 7.59 -15.28
C ARG A 311 -34.77 8.20 -16.65
N CYS A 312 -33.73 8.60 -17.39
CA CYS A 312 -33.91 9.11 -18.77
C CYS A 312 -34.52 8.06 -19.69
N ILE A 313 -34.17 6.78 -19.52
CA ILE A 313 -34.81 5.67 -20.27
C ILE A 313 -36.29 5.48 -19.84
N LEU A 314 -36.55 5.43 -18.53
CA LEU A 314 -37.90 5.20 -17.99
C LEU A 314 -38.90 6.33 -18.34
N GLU A 315 -38.41 7.56 -18.39
CA GLU A 315 -39.19 8.79 -18.62
C GLU A 315 -39.17 9.23 -20.09
N ASP A 316 -38.46 8.50 -20.94
CA ASP A 316 -38.21 8.82 -22.37
C ASP A 316 -37.74 10.28 -22.59
N ARG A 317 -36.78 10.70 -21.78
CA ARG A 317 -36.15 12.03 -21.93
C ARG A 317 -34.68 11.91 -22.25
N GLU A 318 -34.11 12.94 -22.87
CA GLU A 318 -32.68 12.97 -23.12
C GLU A 318 -31.87 13.20 -21.85
N PRO A 319 -30.69 12.57 -21.73
CA PRO A 319 -29.74 12.87 -20.64
C PRO A 319 -29.33 14.34 -20.63
N GLU A 320 -29.18 14.93 -19.44
CA GLU A 320 -28.68 16.30 -19.29
C GLU A 320 -27.25 16.47 -19.80
N PHE A 321 -26.48 15.39 -19.75
CA PHE A 321 -25.13 15.34 -20.28
C PHE A 321 -25.11 14.66 -21.63
N THR A 322 -24.92 15.47 -22.68
CA THR A 322 -24.95 14.95 -24.05
C THR A 322 -23.59 14.36 -24.45
N PRO A 323 -23.58 13.39 -25.37
CA PRO A 323 -22.35 12.84 -25.90
C PRO A 323 -21.45 13.87 -26.59
N GLU A 324 -22.04 14.91 -27.22
CA GLU A 324 -21.31 16.01 -27.85
C GLU A 324 -20.46 16.81 -26.84
N GLN A 325 -20.98 16.99 -25.61
CA GLN A 325 -20.22 17.62 -24.52
C GLN A 325 -19.05 16.78 -24.06
N SER A 326 -19.18 15.44 -24.07
CA SER A 326 -18.05 14.54 -23.78
C SER A 326 -17.01 14.56 -24.90
N MET A 327 -17.45 14.64 -26.15
CA MET A 327 -16.56 14.76 -27.32
C MET A 327 -15.75 16.06 -27.26
N SER A 328 -16.32 17.18 -26.75
CA SER A 328 -15.57 18.43 -26.52
C SER A 328 -14.34 18.22 -25.64
N ALA A 329 -14.48 17.46 -24.56
CA ALA A 329 -13.33 17.15 -23.70
C ALA A 329 -12.24 16.35 -24.44
N ILE A 330 -12.62 15.36 -25.28
CA ILE A 330 -11.67 14.59 -26.10
C ILE A 330 -10.96 15.50 -27.10
N THR A 331 -11.71 16.39 -27.77
CA THR A 331 -11.14 17.37 -28.72
C THR A 331 -10.10 18.27 -28.03
N SER A 332 -10.40 18.72 -26.80
CA SER A 332 -9.52 19.58 -26.01
C SER A 332 -8.25 18.81 -25.54
N ILE A 333 -8.38 17.55 -25.16
CA ILE A 333 -7.25 16.70 -24.77
C ILE A 333 -6.32 16.46 -25.97
N LEU A 334 -6.87 16.11 -27.13
CA LEU A 334 -6.08 15.92 -28.36
C LEU A 334 -5.40 17.21 -28.81
N ALA A 335 -6.05 18.38 -28.64
CA ALA A 335 -5.40 19.67 -28.84
C ALA A 335 -4.22 19.86 -27.87
N GLY A 336 -4.36 19.45 -26.63
CA GLY A 336 -3.28 19.46 -25.64
C GLY A 336 -2.10 18.54 -26.04
N TYR A 337 -2.38 17.33 -26.49
CA TYR A 337 -1.35 16.42 -27.00
C TYR A 337 -0.63 16.98 -28.22
N LEU A 338 -1.38 17.46 -29.20
CA LEU A 338 -0.78 18.08 -30.40
C LEU A 338 0.04 19.32 -30.01
N SER A 339 -0.46 20.15 -29.09
CA SER A 339 0.26 21.31 -28.57
C SER A 339 1.61 20.94 -27.96
N ALA A 340 1.65 19.89 -27.14
CA ALA A 340 2.90 19.41 -26.53
C ALA A 340 3.88 18.83 -27.56
N ILE A 341 3.37 18.09 -28.55
CA ILE A 341 4.18 17.53 -29.65
C ILE A 341 4.80 18.65 -30.51
N GLU A 342 4.05 19.71 -30.79
CA GLU A 342 4.48 20.78 -31.71
C GLU A 342 5.07 22.02 -31.02
N GLY A 343 4.98 22.06 -29.65
CA GLY A 343 5.52 23.18 -28.86
C GLY A 343 4.81 24.53 -29.10
N ARG A 344 3.52 24.51 -29.50
CA ARG A 344 2.71 25.70 -29.76
C ARG A 344 1.29 25.55 -29.22
N PRO A 345 0.55 26.63 -28.98
CA PRO A 345 -0.90 26.56 -28.77
C PRO A 345 -1.63 25.96 -29.98
N VAL A 346 -2.64 25.12 -29.70
CA VAL A 346 -3.49 24.50 -30.73
C VAL A 346 -4.94 24.86 -30.50
N GLU A 347 -5.64 25.26 -31.55
CA GLU A 347 -7.07 25.52 -31.53
C GLU A 347 -7.86 24.21 -31.66
N THR A 348 -8.97 24.09 -30.93
CA THR A 348 -9.84 22.88 -31.01
C THR A 348 -10.37 22.66 -32.42
N ALA A 349 -10.61 23.72 -33.18
CA ALA A 349 -11.02 23.69 -34.60
C ALA A 349 -9.99 22.97 -35.50
N GLU A 350 -8.70 22.98 -35.15
CA GLU A 350 -7.67 22.24 -35.88
C GLU A 350 -7.86 20.72 -35.71
N ILE A 351 -8.20 20.29 -34.50
CA ILE A 351 -8.51 18.88 -34.21
C ILE A 351 -9.78 18.42 -34.92
N GLU A 352 -10.81 19.27 -34.92
CA GLU A 352 -12.05 19.01 -35.65
C GLU A 352 -11.80 18.80 -37.16
N LYS A 353 -10.92 19.64 -37.75
CA LYS A 353 -10.50 19.45 -39.13
C LYS A 353 -9.72 18.16 -39.38
N MET A 354 -8.84 17.78 -38.45
CA MET A 354 -8.14 16.48 -38.53
C MET A 354 -9.14 15.32 -38.44
N ALA A 355 -10.17 15.43 -37.59
CA ALA A 355 -11.23 14.44 -37.49
C ALA A 355 -12.08 14.31 -38.76
N ASP A 356 -12.34 15.41 -39.50
CA ASP A 356 -12.99 15.37 -40.81
C ASP A 356 -12.17 14.55 -41.82
N GLU A 357 -10.86 14.51 -41.65
CA GLU A 357 -9.93 13.75 -42.47
C GLU A 357 -9.62 12.33 -41.91
N ASN A 358 -10.24 11.93 -40.80
CA ASN A 358 -9.98 10.68 -40.03
C ASN A 358 -8.50 10.56 -39.61
N ARG A 359 -7.91 11.60 -39.06
CA ARG A 359 -6.48 11.69 -38.77
C ARG A 359 -6.13 11.95 -37.30
N THR A 360 -7.10 12.02 -36.40
CA THR A 360 -6.76 12.31 -34.99
C THR A 360 -5.93 11.19 -34.32
N ILE A 361 -5.98 9.98 -34.83
CA ILE A 361 -5.13 8.87 -34.38
C ILE A 361 -3.62 9.16 -34.56
N GLU A 362 -3.23 9.93 -35.57
CA GLU A 362 -1.83 10.33 -35.83
C GLU A 362 -1.20 11.07 -34.64
N ILE A 363 -2.02 11.77 -33.84
CA ILE A 363 -1.58 12.46 -32.62
C ILE A 363 -1.11 11.43 -31.61
N LEU A 364 -1.89 10.38 -31.40
CA LEU A 364 -1.62 9.31 -30.42
C LEU A 364 -0.40 8.47 -30.81
N GLU A 365 -0.22 8.20 -32.11
CA GLU A 365 0.94 7.49 -32.64
C GLU A 365 2.25 8.27 -32.41
N ARG A 366 2.20 9.59 -32.44
CA ARG A 366 3.34 10.50 -32.18
C ARG A 366 3.57 10.78 -30.69
N LEU A 367 2.61 10.48 -29.81
CA LEU A 367 2.58 10.93 -28.42
C LEU A 367 3.74 10.38 -27.60
N ALA A 368 3.82 9.06 -27.42
CA ALA A 368 4.81 8.44 -26.54
C ALA A 368 6.27 8.76 -26.93
N PRO A 369 6.67 8.72 -28.22
CA PRO A 369 8.02 9.11 -28.64
C PRO A 369 8.34 10.59 -28.41
N SER A 370 7.36 11.48 -28.41
CA SER A 370 7.58 12.92 -28.24
C SER A 370 7.84 13.36 -26.79
N ILE A 371 7.53 12.50 -25.81
CA ILE A 371 7.68 12.81 -24.39
C ILE A 371 9.01 12.22 -23.90
N PRO A 372 10.01 13.05 -23.57
CA PRO A 372 11.28 12.57 -23.08
C PRO A 372 11.13 11.90 -21.71
N ILE A 373 11.77 10.76 -21.54
CA ILE A 373 11.93 10.15 -20.23
C ILE A 373 12.88 11.05 -19.43
N ASN A 374 12.50 11.40 -18.23
CA ASN A 374 13.33 12.18 -17.35
C ASN A 374 14.59 11.36 -16.95
N LYS A 375 15.72 11.65 -17.58
CA LYS A 375 17.00 10.94 -17.34
C LYS A 375 17.59 11.20 -15.94
N ASN A 376 17.09 12.23 -15.26
CA ASN A 376 17.43 12.54 -13.87
C ASN A 376 16.37 11.99 -12.89
N LEU A 377 15.42 11.19 -13.37
CA LEU A 377 14.78 10.32 -12.41
C LEU A 377 15.93 9.64 -11.67
N PRO A 378 16.04 9.82 -10.33
CA PRO A 378 16.78 8.84 -9.59
C PRO A 378 16.22 7.53 -10.12
N GLU A 379 17.08 6.59 -10.57
CA GLU A 379 16.68 5.20 -10.65
C GLU A 379 15.74 5.06 -9.51
N VAL A 380 14.44 4.73 -9.77
CA VAL A 380 13.47 4.64 -8.67
C VAL A 380 14.22 3.80 -7.69
N ASN A 381 14.80 4.46 -6.69
CA ASN A 381 15.57 3.76 -5.71
C ASN A 381 14.48 2.86 -5.17
N ILE A 382 14.44 1.67 -5.75
CA ILE A 382 13.79 0.54 -5.11
C ILE A 382 14.40 0.65 -3.74
N VAL A 383 13.61 1.19 -2.79
CA VAL A 383 14.10 1.49 -1.44
C VAL A 383 14.82 0.22 -1.08
N GLU A 384 16.16 0.29 -0.99
CA GLU A 384 16.94 -0.93 -0.82
C GLU A 384 16.31 -1.66 0.34
N PRO A 385 15.84 -2.91 0.17
CA PRO A 385 15.04 -3.58 1.16
C PRO A 385 15.71 -3.44 2.52
N LEU A 386 14.98 -2.99 3.54
CA LEU A 386 15.55 -2.65 4.85
C LEU A 386 16.34 -3.83 5.44
N GLY A 387 15.74 -5.02 5.49
CA GLY A 387 16.31 -6.22 6.06
C GLY A 387 16.95 -7.18 5.05
N TYR A 388 16.69 -7.02 3.76
CA TYR A 388 17.05 -7.97 2.72
C TYR A 388 18.26 -7.50 1.91
N ASP A 389 19.41 -8.16 2.09
CA ASP A 389 20.62 -7.96 1.27
C ASP A 389 20.67 -8.99 0.13
N LYS A 390 20.57 -8.52 -1.11
CA LYS A 390 20.57 -9.38 -2.32
C LYS A 390 21.86 -10.19 -2.48
N LYS A 391 23.03 -9.63 -2.12
CA LYS A 391 24.30 -10.33 -2.24
C LYS A 391 24.42 -11.43 -1.21
N ARG A 392 24.02 -11.14 0.04
CA ARG A 392 23.96 -12.12 1.10
C ARG A 392 22.95 -13.22 0.79
N ALA A 393 21.76 -12.88 0.32
CA ALA A 393 20.74 -13.85 -0.09
C ALA A 393 21.29 -14.80 -1.18
N ALA A 394 21.94 -14.27 -2.20
CA ALA A 394 22.55 -15.08 -3.24
C ALA A 394 23.68 -15.99 -2.70
N LYS A 395 24.45 -15.53 -1.67
CA LYS A 395 25.47 -16.34 -0.99
C LYS A 395 24.79 -17.48 -0.22
N VAL A 396 23.85 -17.18 0.67
CA VAL A 396 23.14 -18.17 1.49
C VAL A 396 22.40 -19.17 0.61
N MET A 397 21.68 -18.73 -0.42
CA MET A 397 20.99 -19.65 -1.32
C MET A 397 21.94 -20.59 -2.07
N ARG A 398 23.19 -20.18 -2.36
CA ARG A 398 24.21 -21.09 -2.90
C ARG A 398 24.71 -22.10 -1.87
N GLU A 399 24.92 -21.68 -0.63
CA GLU A 399 25.36 -22.55 0.47
C GLU A 399 24.34 -23.67 0.74
N TYR A 400 23.04 -23.37 0.63
CA TYR A 400 21.94 -24.32 0.80
C TYR A 400 21.48 -24.97 -0.52
N ASP A 401 22.16 -24.70 -1.63
CA ASP A 401 21.83 -25.19 -3.00
C ASP A 401 20.35 -24.91 -3.36
N LEU A 402 19.89 -23.66 -3.17
CA LEU A 402 18.53 -23.21 -3.46
C LEU A 402 18.51 -22.31 -4.70
N ASP A 403 17.54 -22.51 -5.58
CA ASP A 403 17.27 -21.65 -6.74
C ASP A 403 16.16 -20.63 -6.44
N LEU A 404 15.26 -20.99 -5.53
CA LEU A 404 14.12 -20.19 -5.08
C LEU A 404 13.98 -20.31 -3.56
N LEU A 405 13.61 -19.21 -2.90
CA LEU A 405 13.26 -19.18 -1.48
C LEU A 405 11.85 -18.60 -1.33
N ILE A 406 10.99 -19.27 -0.59
CA ILE A 406 9.60 -18.87 -0.33
C ILE A 406 9.39 -18.70 1.15
N ALA A 407 9.14 -17.46 1.58
CA ALA A 407 8.74 -17.13 2.93
C ALA A 407 7.22 -17.19 3.07
N ALA A 408 6.74 -17.76 4.16
CA ALA A 408 5.34 -17.87 4.53
C ALA A 408 5.05 -17.38 5.96
N SER A 409 6.06 -17.37 6.87
CA SER A 409 5.92 -16.76 8.18
C SER A 409 5.84 -15.23 8.07
N PRO A 410 5.06 -14.55 8.91
CA PRO A 410 4.97 -13.09 8.92
C PRO A 410 6.34 -12.40 9.00
N VAL A 411 7.23 -12.91 9.83
CA VAL A 411 8.58 -12.38 10.06
C VAL A 411 9.41 -12.42 8.78
N ASN A 412 9.48 -13.57 8.12
CA ASN A 412 10.29 -13.73 6.91
C ASN A 412 9.65 -13.08 5.68
N VAL A 413 8.31 -12.99 5.63
CA VAL A 413 7.60 -12.21 4.60
C VAL A 413 7.94 -10.72 4.76
N PHE A 414 7.89 -10.18 5.99
CA PHE A 414 8.30 -8.80 6.26
C PHE A 414 9.77 -8.58 5.90
N TYR A 415 10.68 -9.44 6.36
CA TYR A 415 12.12 -9.34 6.11
C TYR A 415 12.45 -9.28 4.62
N LEU A 416 11.83 -10.15 3.81
CA LEU A 416 12.09 -10.18 2.38
C LEU A 416 11.40 -9.06 1.61
N SER A 417 10.22 -8.60 2.04
CA SER A 417 9.33 -7.78 1.20
C SER A 417 8.97 -6.41 1.76
N GLY A 418 9.13 -6.18 3.06
CA GLY A 418 8.63 -4.99 3.75
C GLY A 418 7.11 -4.98 4.00
N LEU A 419 6.41 -6.04 3.61
CA LEU A 419 4.98 -6.15 3.90
C LEU A 419 4.78 -6.17 5.42
N PRO A 420 4.06 -5.20 6.02
CA PRO A 420 3.98 -5.08 7.46
C PRO A 420 3.46 -6.33 8.13
N LEU A 421 4.05 -6.67 9.27
CA LEU A 421 3.48 -7.61 10.21
C LEU A 421 2.10 -7.08 10.63
N LEU A 422 1.06 -7.84 10.33
CA LEU A 422 -0.33 -7.41 10.54
C LEU A 422 -0.72 -7.46 12.01
N HIS A 423 0.17 -7.32 12.95
CA HIS A 423 -0.11 -7.11 14.39
C HIS A 423 1.02 -7.62 15.29
N SER A 424 1.01 -7.15 16.52
CA SER A 424 1.83 -7.64 17.61
C SER A 424 1.84 -9.17 17.67
N ALA A 425 3.01 -9.74 17.81
CA ALA A 425 3.24 -11.17 17.94
C ALA A 425 2.43 -11.84 19.08
N ALA A 426 1.85 -11.02 19.96
CA ALA A 426 1.08 -11.47 21.12
C ALA A 426 -0.36 -11.94 20.83
N ASN A 427 -0.87 -11.86 19.57
CA ASN A 427 -2.24 -12.30 19.30
C ASN A 427 -2.30 -13.65 18.57
N PRO A 428 -2.57 -14.77 19.30
CA PRO A 428 -2.61 -16.11 18.70
C PRO A 428 -3.70 -16.29 17.66
N ILE A 429 -4.78 -15.49 17.68
CA ILE A 429 -5.84 -15.55 16.67
C ILE A 429 -5.31 -15.09 15.31
N LEU A 430 -4.45 -14.09 15.29
CA LEU A 430 -3.87 -13.56 14.06
C LEU A 430 -2.80 -14.47 13.47
N LEU A 431 -2.04 -15.17 14.30
CA LEU A 431 -1.15 -16.25 13.86
C LEU A 431 -1.95 -17.39 13.21
N ALA A 432 -3.08 -17.79 13.78
CA ALA A 432 -3.94 -18.80 13.19
C ALA A 432 -4.53 -18.37 11.86
N LEU A 433 -4.92 -17.09 11.72
CA LEU A 433 -5.39 -16.52 10.45
C LEU A 433 -4.28 -16.49 9.41
N ASN A 434 -3.05 -16.15 9.78
CA ASN A 434 -1.92 -16.19 8.86
C ASN A 434 -1.68 -17.60 8.31
N ASN A 435 -1.80 -18.63 9.12
CA ASN A 435 -1.68 -20.02 8.66
C ASN A 435 -2.79 -20.45 7.69
N GLN A 436 -3.99 -19.86 7.81
CA GLN A 436 -5.09 -20.10 6.88
C GLN A 436 -4.97 -19.27 5.60
N TYR A 437 -4.44 -18.05 5.72
CA TYR A 437 -4.38 -17.06 4.67
C TYR A 437 -2.99 -16.40 4.61
N PRO A 438 -1.93 -17.15 4.30
CA PRO A 438 -0.57 -16.61 4.31
C PRO A 438 -0.39 -15.58 3.19
N ASN A 439 0.32 -14.50 3.53
CA ASN A 439 1.04 -13.74 2.52
C ASN A 439 2.36 -14.45 2.25
N LEU A 440 2.87 -14.37 1.03
CA LEU A 440 4.12 -15.03 0.65
C LEU A 440 5.08 -14.01 0.04
N ALA A 441 6.35 -14.13 0.39
CA ALA A 441 7.43 -13.45 -0.31
C ALA A 441 8.32 -14.49 -0.99
N MET A 442 8.63 -14.29 -2.25
CA MET A 442 9.45 -15.21 -3.03
C MET A 442 10.64 -14.46 -3.59
N ILE A 443 11.84 -15.00 -3.42
CA ILE A 443 13.06 -14.49 -4.03
C ILE A 443 13.80 -15.60 -4.79
N ARG A 444 14.32 -15.25 -5.97
CA ARG A 444 15.24 -16.13 -6.69
C ARG A 444 16.69 -15.73 -6.41
N ARG A 445 17.62 -16.64 -6.67
CA ARG A 445 19.06 -16.48 -6.39
C ARG A 445 19.65 -15.22 -7.01
N GLU A 446 19.14 -14.77 -8.14
CA GLU A 446 19.57 -13.55 -8.83
C GLU A 446 19.02 -12.26 -8.21
N GLY A 447 18.26 -12.35 -7.11
CA GLY A 447 17.79 -11.21 -6.35
C GLY A 447 16.49 -10.56 -6.85
N GLU A 448 15.80 -11.16 -7.82
CA GLU A 448 14.43 -10.78 -8.16
C GLU A 448 13.46 -11.37 -7.13
N GLY A 449 12.40 -10.63 -6.83
CA GLY A 449 11.40 -11.07 -5.86
C GLY A 449 9.98 -10.67 -6.24
N THR A 450 9.02 -11.33 -5.61
CA THR A 450 7.60 -11.05 -5.72
C THR A 450 6.90 -11.28 -4.40
N VAL A 451 5.79 -10.60 -4.19
CA VAL A 451 4.87 -10.84 -3.06
C VAL A 451 3.54 -11.34 -3.59
N ILE A 452 3.04 -12.40 -2.97
CA ILE A 452 1.68 -12.88 -3.17
C ILE A 452 0.90 -12.52 -1.90
N HIS A 453 -0.11 -11.66 -2.04
CA HIS A 453 -0.86 -11.13 -0.91
C HIS A 453 -2.37 -11.21 -1.12
N TRP A 454 -3.13 -11.21 -0.05
CA TRP A 454 -4.59 -11.16 -0.12
C TRP A 454 -5.06 -9.79 -0.61
N LYS A 455 -5.95 -9.75 -1.60
CA LYS A 455 -6.49 -8.50 -2.19
C LYS A 455 -7.20 -7.60 -1.19
N VAL A 456 -7.62 -8.12 -0.04
CA VAL A 456 -8.16 -7.30 1.05
C VAL A 456 -7.14 -6.28 1.56
N PHE A 457 -5.84 -6.58 1.43
CA PHE A 457 -4.75 -5.67 1.76
C PHE A 457 -4.42 -4.74 0.59
N LYS A 458 -5.33 -3.84 0.26
CA LYS A 458 -5.20 -2.90 -0.87
C LYS A 458 -3.94 -2.03 -0.81
N SER A 459 -3.39 -1.84 0.39
CA SER A 459 -2.17 -1.06 0.62
C SER A 459 -0.88 -1.90 0.54
N ALA A 460 -0.94 -3.20 0.27
CA ALA A 460 0.25 -4.06 0.24
C ALA A 460 1.35 -3.51 -0.68
N GLY A 461 0.97 -3.00 -1.87
CA GLY A 461 1.91 -2.39 -2.81
C GLY A 461 2.57 -1.08 -2.33
N LEU A 462 2.01 -0.41 -1.30
CA LEU A 462 2.59 0.82 -0.74
C LEU A 462 3.73 0.52 0.24
N PHE A 463 3.73 -0.64 0.87
CA PHE A 463 4.71 -1.02 1.89
C PHE A 463 5.75 -2.00 1.37
N CYS A 464 5.44 -2.72 0.30
CA CYS A 464 6.29 -3.73 -0.29
C CYS A 464 7.36 -3.07 -1.17
N TRP A 465 8.64 -3.46 -0.98
CA TRP A 465 9.73 -3.01 -1.86
C TRP A 465 9.89 -3.85 -3.14
N PHE A 466 9.10 -4.92 -3.32
CA PHE A 466 8.97 -5.58 -4.61
C PHE A 466 7.93 -4.87 -5.48
N GLN A 467 8.30 -4.52 -6.70
CA GLN A 467 7.36 -3.97 -7.69
C GLN A 467 6.39 -5.03 -8.21
N ASP A 468 6.84 -6.28 -8.26
CA ASP A 468 6.04 -7.42 -8.72
C ASP A 468 5.21 -7.97 -7.56
N THR A 469 3.91 -7.67 -7.54
CA THR A 469 2.97 -8.15 -6.53
C THR A 469 1.79 -8.87 -7.17
N VAL A 470 1.28 -9.92 -6.52
CA VAL A 470 0.14 -10.70 -6.98
C VAL A 470 -0.94 -10.74 -5.91
N GLY A 471 -2.07 -10.12 -6.19
CA GLY A 471 -3.23 -10.18 -5.31
C GLY A 471 -4.06 -11.45 -5.52
N ILE A 472 -4.40 -12.16 -4.44
CA ILE A 472 -5.21 -13.40 -4.43
C ILE A 472 -6.47 -13.24 -3.60
N GLU A 473 -7.46 -14.11 -3.82
CA GLU A 473 -8.75 -14.09 -3.13
C GLU A 473 -9.15 -15.45 -2.54
N SER A 474 -8.41 -16.52 -2.85
CA SER A 474 -8.65 -17.87 -2.34
C SER A 474 -7.35 -18.65 -2.13
N GLN A 475 -7.39 -19.67 -1.28
CA GLN A 475 -6.23 -20.57 -1.10
C GLN A 475 -5.84 -21.31 -2.38
N GLU A 476 -6.80 -21.62 -3.25
CA GLU A 476 -6.53 -22.26 -4.54
C GLU A 476 -5.71 -21.35 -5.45
N GLU A 477 -5.98 -20.04 -5.44
CA GLU A 477 -5.22 -19.04 -6.20
C GLU A 477 -3.76 -18.93 -5.72
N VAL A 478 -3.46 -19.21 -4.44
CA VAL A 478 -2.08 -19.19 -3.92
C VAL A 478 -1.18 -20.14 -4.71
N GLY A 479 -1.58 -21.40 -4.82
CA GLY A 479 -0.79 -22.39 -5.55
C GLY A 479 -0.62 -22.03 -7.02
N GLN A 480 -1.68 -21.50 -7.66
CA GLN A 480 -1.63 -21.07 -9.07
C GLN A 480 -0.67 -19.87 -9.25
N ALA A 481 -0.72 -18.89 -8.35
CA ALA A 481 0.15 -17.71 -8.38
C ALA A 481 1.62 -18.10 -8.20
N VAL A 482 1.93 -18.93 -7.20
CA VAL A 482 3.29 -19.46 -6.96
C VAL A 482 3.80 -20.20 -8.19
N PHE A 483 3.00 -21.14 -8.74
CA PHE A 483 3.40 -21.92 -9.90
C PHE A 483 3.59 -21.06 -11.17
N SER A 484 2.73 -20.07 -11.38
CA SER A 484 2.87 -19.11 -12.47
C SER A 484 4.21 -18.37 -12.42
N LYS A 485 4.61 -17.93 -11.22
CA LYS A 485 5.91 -17.26 -11.00
C LYS A 485 7.09 -18.20 -11.22
N ILE A 486 7.04 -19.42 -10.68
CA ILE A 486 8.06 -20.46 -10.91
C ILE A 486 8.26 -20.70 -12.41
N LYS A 487 7.15 -20.82 -13.16
CA LYS A 487 7.18 -21.02 -14.61
C LYS A 487 7.73 -19.80 -15.35
N LYS A 488 7.27 -18.59 -14.98
CA LYS A 488 7.75 -17.33 -15.57
C LYS A 488 9.26 -17.16 -15.38
N TRP A 489 9.80 -17.58 -14.25
CA TRP A 489 11.22 -17.49 -13.91
C TRP A 489 12.06 -18.68 -14.45
N GLY A 490 11.44 -19.65 -15.12
CA GLY A 490 12.16 -20.82 -15.68
C GLY A 490 12.71 -21.78 -14.62
N LEU A 491 12.10 -21.83 -13.43
CA LEU A 491 12.59 -22.59 -12.28
C LEU A 491 11.94 -23.97 -12.13
N VAL A 492 11.12 -24.43 -13.06
CA VAL A 492 10.52 -25.77 -13.02
C VAL A 492 11.63 -26.83 -12.96
N GLY A 493 11.52 -27.76 -12.02
CA GLY A 493 12.53 -28.81 -11.77
C GLY A 493 13.71 -28.39 -10.89
N LYS A 494 13.72 -27.14 -10.41
CA LYS A 494 14.77 -26.59 -9.57
C LYS A 494 14.47 -26.80 -8.08
N ARG A 495 15.44 -26.44 -7.21
CA ARG A 495 15.31 -26.58 -5.76
C ARG A 495 14.69 -25.32 -5.14
N VAL A 496 13.65 -25.52 -4.35
CA VAL A 496 12.97 -24.46 -3.62
C VAL A 496 13.06 -24.69 -2.11
N GLY A 497 13.54 -23.67 -1.41
CA GLY A 497 13.52 -23.61 0.04
C GLY A 497 12.19 -23.04 0.52
N ILE A 498 11.54 -23.73 1.45
CA ILE A 498 10.29 -23.29 2.11
C ILE A 498 10.44 -23.50 3.60
N GLU A 499 9.89 -22.61 4.41
CA GLU A 499 9.86 -22.74 5.88
C GLU A 499 9.09 -23.99 6.32
N SER A 500 9.55 -24.66 7.38
CA SER A 500 8.88 -25.83 7.96
C SER A 500 7.47 -25.51 8.48
N THR A 501 7.24 -24.27 8.91
CA THR A 501 5.95 -23.74 9.37
C THR A 501 4.99 -23.37 8.25
N ALA A 502 5.41 -23.47 6.99
CA ALA A 502 4.57 -23.13 5.85
C ALA A 502 3.32 -24.04 5.79
N PRO A 503 2.15 -23.49 5.43
CA PRO A 503 0.93 -24.28 5.33
C PRO A 503 1.09 -25.46 4.37
N LYS A 504 0.60 -26.62 4.76
CA LYS A 504 0.74 -27.86 3.99
C LYS A 504 0.22 -27.72 2.54
N PHE A 505 -0.86 -26.97 2.32
CA PHE A 505 -1.40 -26.77 0.97
C PHE A 505 -0.41 -26.07 0.04
N LEU A 506 0.43 -25.16 0.57
CA LEU A 506 1.47 -24.48 -0.17
C LEU A 506 2.59 -25.44 -0.54
N VAL A 507 3.10 -26.19 0.43
CA VAL A 507 4.14 -27.22 0.20
C VAL A 507 3.66 -28.25 -0.83
N ASP A 508 2.41 -28.71 -0.72
CA ASP A 508 1.78 -29.62 -1.67
C ASP A 508 1.65 -29.03 -3.07
N ALA A 509 1.32 -27.73 -3.19
CA ALA A 509 1.16 -27.06 -4.48
C ALA A 509 2.49 -26.92 -5.23
N VAL A 510 3.60 -26.74 -4.52
CA VAL A 510 4.93 -26.55 -5.08
C VAL A 510 5.62 -27.90 -5.36
N SER A 511 5.46 -28.90 -4.50
CA SER A 511 6.13 -30.21 -4.58
C SER A 511 5.45 -31.23 -5.49
N LYS A 512 4.15 -31.06 -5.78
CA LYS A 512 3.40 -32.00 -6.63
C LYS A 512 3.79 -31.91 -8.09
N GLU A 513 3.47 -32.96 -8.85
CA GLU A 513 3.69 -33.14 -10.28
C GLU A 513 3.40 -31.89 -11.15
N LYS A 514 2.57 -30.99 -10.67
CA LYS A 514 2.25 -29.72 -11.32
C LYS A 514 3.35 -28.66 -11.18
N GLY A 515 4.09 -28.65 -10.06
CA GLY A 515 5.19 -27.72 -9.82
C GLY A 515 6.54 -28.26 -10.25
N GLY A 516 6.73 -29.57 -10.18
CA GLY A 516 7.98 -30.24 -10.54
C GLY A 516 9.20 -29.78 -9.74
N MET A 517 8.98 -29.10 -8.56
CA MET A 517 10.06 -28.55 -7.76
C MET A 517 10.57 -29.58 -6.76
N ILE A 518 11.86 -29.48 -6.43
CA ILE A 518 12.47 -30.20 -5.31
C ILE A 518 12.36 -29.30 -4.09
N VAL A 519 11.42 -29.63 -3.19
CA VAL A 519 11.19 -28.85 -1.95
C VAL A 519 12.20 -29.23 -0.90
N VAL A 520 12.80 -28.22 -0.27
CA VAL A 520 13.79 -28.35 0.81
C VAL A 520 13.34 -27.46 1.98
N GLU A 521 13.47 -27.93 3.21
CA GLU A 521 13.30 -27.11 4.41
C GLU A 521 14.38 -26.01 4.43
N ALA A 522 13.97 -24.77 4.72
CA ALA A 522 14.84 -23.62 4.59
C ALA A 522 14.88 -22.72 5.83
N ASP A 523 14.44 -23.22 7.00
CA ASP A 523 14.43 -22.43 8.25
C ASP A 523 15.81 -21.87 8.56
N GLN A 524 16.84 -22.72 8.50
CA GLN A 524 18.23 -22.28 8.74
C GLN A 524 18.73 -21.28 7.72
N ALA A 525 18.29 -21.37 6.45
CA ALA A 525 18.65 -20.39 5.42
C ALA A 525 18.07 -19.00 5.74
N PHE A 526 16.82 -18.93 6.22
CA PHE A 526 16.23 -17.66 6.67
C PHE A 526 16.93 -17.10 7.90
N LEU A 527 17.27 -17.93 8.87
CA LEU A 527 18.01 -17.51 10.05
C LEU A 527 19.40 -16.95 9.67
N ASP A 528 20.11 -17.61 8.78
CA ASP A 528 21.41 -17.14 8.27
C ASP A 528 21.31 -15.84 7.47
N LEU A 529 20.20 -15.64 6.75
CA LEU A 529 19.94 -14.37 6.08
C LEU A 529 19.81 -13.21 7.07
N ARG A 530 19.09 -13.42 8.18
CA ARG A 530 18.81 -12.40 9.20
C ARG A 530 19.96 -12.20 10.20
N LEU A 531 20.92 -13.14 10.26
CA LEU A 531 22.00 -13.12 11.25
C LEU A 531 22.87 -11.85 11.13
N VAL A 532 23.23 -11.44 9.92
CA VAL A 532 24.00 -10.19 9.66
C VAL A 532 23.06 -9.09 9.21
N LYS A 533 23.03 -8.02 9.97
CA LYS A 533 22.13 -6.87 9.78
C LYS A 533 22.74 -5.86 8.79
N LYS A 534 21.90 -5.13 8.08
CA LYS A 534 22.30 -3.91 7.38
C LYS A 534 22.45 -2.77 8.38
N ASP A 535 23.20 -1.73 8.03
CA ASP A 535 23.42 -0.59 8.93
C ASP A 535 22.10 0.03 9.41
N LYS A 536 21.07 0.06 8.55
CA LYS A 536 19.74 0.58 8.90
C LYS A 536 18.98 -0.30 9.88
N GLU A 537 19.16 -1.61 9.82
CA GLU A 537 18.59 -2.53 10.81
C GLU A 537 19.27 -2.33 12.19
N VAL A 538 20.59 -2.13 12.19
CA VAL A 538 21.35 -1.79 13.42
C VAL A 538 20.86 -0.49 14.04
N GLU A 539 20.55 0.55 13.23
CA GLU A 539 19.95 1.80 13.72
C GLU A 539 18.58 1.55 14.39
N TYR A 540 17.76 0.68 13.83
CA TYR A 540 16.43 0.40 14.40
C TYR A 540 16.52 -0.42 15.68
N LEU A 541 17.45 -1.38 15.74
CA LEU A 541 17.77 -2.12 16.96
C LEU A 541 18.29 -1.19 18.06
N GLN A 542 19.19 -0.24 17.71
CA GLN A 542 19.66 0.77 18.65
C GLN A 542 18.49 1.60 19.20
N LYS A 543 17.57 1.99 18.32
CA LYS A 543 16.40 2.77 18.75
C LYS A 543 15.45 1.97 19.64
N ALA A 544 15.26 0.67 19.37
CA ALA A 544 14.50 -0.22 20.22
C ALA A 544 15.14 -0.35 21.61
N ALA A 545 16.47 -0.54 21.68
CA ALA A 545 17.22 -0.58 22.93
C ALA A 545 17.12 0.73 23.74
N ASP A 546 17.26 1.90 23.07
CA ASP A 546 17.09 3.21 23.70
C ASP A 546 15.71 3.39 24.32
N ILE A 547 14.63 2.96 23.61
CA ILE A 547 13.25 3.01 24.09
C ILE A 547 13.06 2.08 25.29
N THR A 548 13.63 0.88 25.23
CA THR A 548 13.56 -0.10 26.34
C THR A 548 14.23 0.47 27.59
N GLU A 549 15.43 1.05 27.47
CA GLU A 549 16.11 1.68 28.61
C GLU A 549 15.32 2.86 29.22
N LEU A 550 14.67 3.68 28.40
CA LEU A 550 13.81 4.76 28.89
C LEU A 550 12.59 4.20 29.64
N THR A 551 12.04 3.10 29.13
CA THR A 551 10.92 2.39 29.77
C THR A 551 11.34 1.78 31.11
N LEU A 552 12.51 1.15 31.20
CA LEU A 552 13.07 0.64 32.44
C LEU A 552 13.23 1.77 33.47
N LYS A 553 13.79 2.93 33.10
CA LYS A 553 13.93 4.10 33.97
C LYS A 553 12.59 4.58 34.52
N ASP A 554 11.58 4.74 33.66
CA ASP A 554 10.24 5.16 34.09
C ASP A 554 9.58 4.13 35.02
N THR A 555 9.77 2.84 34.74
CA THR A 555 9.19 1.76 35.55
C THR A 555 9.87 1.69 36.91
N ILE A 556 11.20 1.78 36.97
CA ILE A 556 12.00 1.80 38.21
C ILE A 556 11.58 2.99 39.08
N ALA A 557 11.39 4.17 38.51
CA ALA A 557 10.93 5.36 39.24
C ALA A 557 9.54 5.18 39.87
N ALA A 558 8.74 4.24 39.41
CA ALA A 558 7.44 3.93 39.96
C ALA A 558 7.47 2.83 41.03
N VAL A 559 8.58 2.11 41.21
CA VAL A 559 8.72 1.04 42.19
C VAL A 559 8.61 1.63 43.60
N ARG A 560 7.72 1.05 44.41
CA ARG A 560 7.49 1.40 45.82
C ARG A 560 6.88 0.22 46.53
N GLU A 561 7.01 0.20 47.84
CA GLU A 561 6.39 -0.85 48.64
C GLU A 561 4.88 -0.92 48.41
N GLY A 562 4.35 -2.10 48.20
CA GLY A 562 2.94 -2.39 47.97
C GLY A 562 2.46 -2.21 46.52
N ILE A 563 3.28 -1.68 45.60
CA ILE A 563 2.92 -1.66 44.18
C ILE A 563 2.94 -3.10 43.63
N THR A 564 1.98 -3.45 42.77
CA THR A 564 1.91 -4.79 42.18
C THR A 564 2.66 -4.86 40.86
N ASP A 565 3.10 -6.08 40.50
CA ASP A 565 3.67 -6.38 39.19
C ASP A 565 2.75 -5.95 38.05
N ILE A 566 1.42 -6.19 38.15
CA ILE A 566 0.42 -5.76 37.14
C ILE A 566 0.41 -4.23 36.97
N GLU A 567 0.53 -3.47 38.06
CA GLU A 567 0.58 -2.00 37.97
C GLU A 567 1.86 -1.53 37.31
N LEU A 568 3.01 -2.13 37.65
CA LEU A 568 4.31 -1.82 37.02
C LEU A 568 4.31 -2.18 35.52
N LEU A 569 3.77 -3.34 35.14
CA LEU A 569 3.64 -3.72 33.73
C LEU A 569 2.77 -2.76 32.92
N LYS A 570 1.68 -2.22 33.53
CA LYS A 570 0.87 -1.18 32.88
C LYS A 570 1.66 0.12 32.67
N ILE A 571 2.49 0.48 33.64
CA ILE A 571 3.37 1.67 33.54
C ILE A 571 4.39 1.45 32.42
N ALA A 572 5.02 0.26 32.37
CA ALA A 572 5.97 -0.09 31.33
C ALA A 572 5.35 -0.01 29.93
N LYS A 573 4.18 -0.63 29.71
CA LYS A 573 3.46 -0.55 28.42
C LYS A 573 3.19 0.88 27.98
N ASN A 574 2.66 1.70 28.87
CA ASN A 574 2.39 3.11 28.57
C ASN A 574 3.66 3.91 28.30
N SER A 575 4.76 3.60 29.00
CA SER A 575 6.05 4.24 28.81
C SER A 575 6.65 3.89 27.45
N MET A 576 6.64 2.61 27.06
CA MET A 576 7.14 2.15 25.74
C MET A 576 6.49 2.91 24.59
N ILE A 577 5.16 2.93 24.55
CA ILE A 577 4.42 3.64 23.51
C ILE A 577 4.72 5.13 23.52
N ARG A 578 4.79 5.75 24.70
CA ARG A 578 5.11 7.18 24.85
C ARG A 578 6.51 7.53 24.35
N HIS A 579 7.49 6.63 24.49
CA HIS A 579 8.85 6.80 23.98
C HIS A 579 9.01 6.43 22.51
N GLY A 580 7.93 5.98 21.84
CA GLY A 580 7.86 5.80 20.39
C GLY A 580 8.07 4.38 19.91
N ALA A 581 7.89 3.37 20.77
CA ALA A 581 7.77 1.99 20.32
C ALA A 581 6.50 1.81 19.46
N ASP A 582 6.57 0.95 18.45
CA ASP A 582 5.39 0.54 17.71
C ASP A 582 4.56 -0.47 18.54
N ASP A 583 5.23 -1.32 19.35
CA ASP A 583 4.64 -2.31 20.25
C ASP A 583 5.71 -2.78 21.26
N TRP A 584 5.38 -3.79 22.06
CA TRP A 584 6.32 -4.55 22.90
C TRP A 584 6.39 -5.99 22.44
N ASP A 585 7.58 -6.59 22.50
CA ASP A 585 7.79 -8.00 22.26
C ASP A 585 7.43 -8.80 23.53
N HIS A 586 8.15 -8.52 24.61
CA HIS A 586 7.90 -9.10 25.93
C HIS A 586 7.98 -8.02 27.01
N LEU A 587 7.35 -8.31 28.13
CA LEU A 587 7.40 -7.55 29.37
C LEU A 587 7.28 -8.55 30.50
N THR A 588 8.41 -9.11 30.91
CA THR A 588 8.49 -10.04 32.02
C THR A 588 8.99 -9.34 33.28
N MET A 589 8.57 -9.82 34.41
CA MET A 589 8.93 -9.23 35.70
C MET A 589 8.85 -10.27 36.80
N THR A 590 9.87 -10.31 37.65
CA THR A 590 9.83 -11.10 38.88
C THR A 590 9.95 -10.22 40.12
N ILE A 591 9.30 -10.61 41.21
CA ILE A 591 9.43 -10.02 42.53
C ILE A 591 9.91 -11.14 43.48
N GLY A 592 11.15 -11.00 43.97
CA GLY A 592 11.75 -12.05 44.83
C GLY A 592 11.80 -13.40 44.14
N ASP A 593 11.18 -14.43 44.74
CA ASP A 593 11.14 -15.81 44.27
C ASP A 593 9.97 -16.15 43.33
N SER A 594 9.35 -15.17 42.68
CA SER A 594 8.28 -15.43 41.71
C SER A 594 8.81 -16.03 40.40
N ASP A 595 7.91 -16.67 39.63
CA ASP A 595 8.22 -17.23 38.32
C ASP A 595 8.78 -16.16 37.37
N PRO A 596 9.94 -16.35 36.75
CA PRO A 596 10.57 -15.38 35.86
C PRO A 596 9.73 -15.02 34.62
N GLU A 597 8.91 -15.92 34.14
CA GLU A 597 8.13 -15.75 32.91
C GLU A 597 6.64 -15.40 33.18
N ALA A 598 6.28 -15.10 34.43
CA ALA A 598 4.91 -14.85 34.80
C ALA A 598 4.39 -13.51 34.17
N PRO A 599 3.20 -13.51 33.58
CA PRO A 599 2.62 -12.32 32.95
C PRO A 599 2.05 -11.30 33.94
N GLY A 600 2.47 -11.33 35.18
CA GLY A 600 1.94 -10.54 36.29
C GLY A 600 0.87 -11.33 37.08
N THR A 601 1.12 -11.49 38.38
CA THR A 601 0.30 -12.30 39.28
C THR A 601 -0.53 -11.48 40.25
N GLY A 602 -0.31 -10.17 40.34
CA GLY A 602 -0.85 -9.27 41.35
C GLY A 602 0.00 -9.27 42.62
N ARG A 603 1.20 -9.86 42.59
CA ARG A 603 2.14 -9.81 43.74
C ARG A 603 2.61 -8.39 43.95
N ALA A 604 2.58 -7.96 45.21
CA ALA A 604 3.05 -6.64 45.62
C ALA A 604 4.50 -6.67 46.06
N VAL A 605 5.28 -5.68 45.65
CA VAL A 605 6.68 -5.48 46.03
C VAL A 605 6.79 -5.24 47.54
N GLN A 606 7.68 -6.00 48.20
CA GLN A 606 8.01 -5.81 49.60
C GLN A 606 9.44 -5.25 49.74
N ARG A 607 9.68 -4.55 50.86
CA ARG A 607 11.00 -4.04 51.19
C ARG A 607 12.04 -5.17 51.27
N GLY A 608 13.16 -5.01 50.61
CA GLY A 608 14.25 -6.00 50.59
C GLY A 608 14.12 -7.08 49.54
N GLU A 609 13.01 -7.17 48.82
CA GLU A 609 12.88 -8.04 47.65
C GLU A 609 13.52 -7.43 46.41
N ILE A 610 14.23 -8.23 45.65
CA ILE A 610 14.77 -7.81 44.33
C ILE A 610 13.67 -7.92 43.30
N VAL A 611 13.42 -6.85 42.57
CA VAL A 611 12.52 -6.80 41.41
C VAL A 611 13.39 -6.87 40.15
N ARG A 612 13.22 -7.91 39.35
CA ARG A 612 13.77 -8.01 38.00
C ARG A 612 12.76 -7.44 37.02
N LEU A 613 13.22 -6.59 36.13
CA LEU A 613 12.49 -6.05 34.99
C LEU A 613 13.19 -6.51 33.73
N ASP A 614 12.45 -7.11 32.81
CA ASP A 614 13.01 -7.68 31.59
C ASP A 614 12.07 -7.36 30.44
N PHE A 615 12.51 -6.43 29.56
CA PHE A 615 11.64 -5.76 28.65
C PHE A 615 12.23 -5.70 27.24
N GLY A 616 11.35 -5.86 26.24
CA GLY A 616 11.66 -5.75 24.82
C GLY A 616 10.73 -4.81 24.08
N ALA A 617 11.22 -3.63 23.67
CA ALA A 617 10.47 -2.71 22.80
C ALA A 617 10.59 -3.13 21.34
N ILE A 618 9.52 -2.95 20.57
CA ILE A 618 9.51 -3.10 19.11
C ILE A 618 9.55 -1.72 18.46
N TYR A 619 10.55 -1.50 17.61
CA TYR A 619 10.64 -0.30 16.78
C TYR A 619 10.85 -0.68 15.31
N LYS A 620 9.89 -0.29 14.45
CA LYS A 620 9.86 -0.65 13.02
C LYS A 620 10.02 -2.16 12.75
N GLY A 621 9.46 -2.97 13.65
CA GLY A 621 9.51 -4.43 13.59
C GLY A 621 10.76 -5.05 14.22
N TYR A 622 11.74 -4.26 14.67
CA TYR A 622 12.97 -4.73 15.32
C TYR A 622 12.84 -4.69 16.82
N VAL A 623 13.31 -5.74 17.48
CA VAL A 623 13.14 -6.01 18.90
C VAL A 623 14.42 -5.69 19.66
N ALA A 624 14.29 -5.15 20.87
CA ALA A 624 15.36 -5.11 21.86
C ALA A 624 15.04 -6.08 23.02
N ASP A 625 16.06 -6.44 23.75
CA ASP A 625 15.96 -7.24 24.96
C ASP A 625 16.92 -6.69 26.03
N VAL A 626 16.37 -6.21 27.15
CA VAL A 626 17.18 -5.53 28.17
C VAL A 626 16.58 -5.74 29.55
N ASN A 627 17.38 -6.25 30.45
CA ASN A 627 16.95 -6.39 31.85
C ASN A 627 17.57 -5.36 32.80
N GLN A 628 16.95 -5.21 33.95
CA GLN A 628 17.44 -4.40 35.07
C GLN A 628 16.85 -4.87 36.41
N HIS A 629 17.58 -4.61 37.50
CA HIS A 629 17.18 -4.98 38.84
C HIS A 629 17.04 -3.76 39.77
N VAL A 630 16.06 -3.83 40.67
CA VAL A 630 15.83 -2.79 41.68
C VAL A 630 15.43 -3.42 43.00
N VAL A 631 15.82 -2.82 44.12
CA VAL A 631 15.44 -3.20 45.47
C VAL A 631 15.03 -2.02 46.31
N ILE A 632 13.97 -2.16 47.10
CA ILE A 632 13.59 -1.12 48.06
C ILE A 632 14.41 -1.30 49.32
N GLY A 633 15.38 -0.39 49.55
CA GLY A 633 16.33 -0.46 50.67
C GLY A 633 17.75 -0.79 50.21
N GLU A 634 18.55 -1.39 51.06
CA GLU A 634 19.95 -1.69 50.76
C GLU A 634 20.06 -2.98 49.92
N THR A 635 20.89 -2.94 48.89
CA THR A 635 21.25 -4.13 48.11
C THR A 635 22.04 -5.09 48.97
N PRO A 636 21.69 -6.38 49.04
CA PRO A 636 22.49 -7.38 49.76
C PRO A 636 23.89 -7.50 49.15
N PRO A 637 24.99 -7.41 49.97
CA PRO A 637 26.37 -7.48 49.43
C PRO A 637 26.69 -8.79 48.70
N GLU A 638 25.97 -9.85 48.99
CA GLU A 638 26.09 -11.12 48.32
C GLU A 638 25.53 -11.07 46.90
N ALA A 639 24.37 -10.44 46.71
CA ALA A 639 23.77 -10.22 45.41
C ALA A 639 24.64 -9.30 44.53
N GLU A 640 25.24 -8.24 45.10
CA GLU A 640 26.18 -7.38 44.38
C GLU A 640 27.40 -8.15 43.86
N ARG A 641 27.95 -9.09 44.66
CA ARG A 641 29.08 -9.94 44.24
C ARG A 641 28.70 -10.88 43.09
N LEU A 642 27.49 -11.45 43.10
CA LEU A 642 27.00 -12.27 42.00
C LEU A 642 26.86 -11.45 40.71
N VAL A 643 26.21 -10.28 40.77
CA VAL A 643 26.10 -9.39 39.61
C VAL A 643 27.47 -9.02 39.09
N GLN A 644 28.45 -8.71 39.94
CA GLN A 644 29.79 -8.41 39.50
C GLN A 644 30.45 -9.61 38.77
N GLY A 645 30.26 -10.81 39.24
CA GLY A 645 30.75 -12.02 38.54
C GLY A 645 30.13 -12.20 37.16
N LEU A 646 28.83 -11.91 37.01
CA LEU A 646 28.13 -11.94 35.73
C LEU A 646 28.63 -10.80 34.77
N LEU A 647 28.92 -9.63 35.31
CA LEU A 647 29.52 -8.53 34.52
C LEU A 647 30.93 -8.88 34.04
N ASP A 648 31.73 -9.55 34.89
CA ASP A 648 33.06 -10.04 34.51
C ASP A 648 32.96 -11.11 33.40
N PHE A 649 31.91 -11.93 33.42
CA PHE A 649 31.60 -12.88 32.33
C PHE A 649 31.25 -12.16 31.02
N GLN A 650 30.35 -11.17 31.05
CA GLN A 650 30.08 -10.36 29.86
C GLN A 650 31.35 -9.70 29.34
N LYS A 651 32.18 -9.15 30.22
CA LYS A 651 33.44 -8.52 29.87
C LYS A 651 34.43 -9.49 29.20
N TYR A 652 34.42 -10.77 29.61
CA TYR A 652 35.22 -11.82 28.97
C TYR A 652 34.88 -11.94 27.48
N PHE A 653 33.58 -11.84 27.11
CA PHE A 653 33.11 -11.85 25.73
C PHE A 653 33.50 -10.54 25.00
N GLU A 654 33.18 -9.38 25.59
CA GLU A 654 33.48 -8.07 24.99
C GLU A 654 34.92 -7.95 24.53
N ASP A 655 35.87 -8.42 25.35
CA ASP A 655 37.30 -8.32 25.06
C ASP A 655 37.77 -9.26 23.94
N ARG A 656 36.95 -10.24 23.54
CA ARG A 656 37.34 -11.29 22.59
C ARG A 656 36.51 -11.34 21.31
N ILE A 657 35.29 -10.76 21.31
CA ILE A 657 34.43 -10.72 20.14
C ILE A 657 35.04 -9.81 19.08
N LYS A 658 35.27 -10.36 17.90
CA LYS A 658 35.63 -9.64 16.67
C LYS A 658 35.33 -10.50 15.46
N PRO A 659 35.21 -9.93 14.24
CA PRO A 659 35.03 -10.71 13.04
C PRO A 659 36.07 -11.84 12.90
N GLY A 660 35.58 -13.05 12.58
CA GLY A 660 36.41 -14.24 12.41
C GLY A 660 36.54 -15.15 13.64
N VAL A 661 36.21 -14.67 14.84
CA VAL A 661 36.17 -15.52 16.05
C VAL A 661 34.96 -16.44 15.99
N ASN A 662 35.16 -17.73 16.29
CA ASN A 662 34.06 -18.71 16.29
C ASN A 662 33.18 -18.53 17.53
N MET A 663 31.87 -18.43 17.32
CA MET A 663 30.87 -18.16 18.37
C MET A 663 30.78 -19.29 19.40
N LYS A 664 30.74 -20.54 18.93
CA LYS A 664 30.66 -21.72 19.79
C LYS A 664 31.92 -21.87 20.63
N GLU A 665 33.10 -21.80 20.02
CA GLU A 665 34.40 -21.96 20.73
C GLU A 665 34.54 -20.89 21.81
N LEU A 666 34.25 -19.61 21.49
CA LEU A 666 34.30 -18.53 22.46
C LEU A 666 33.30 -18.76 23.62
N GLY A 667 32.10 -19.23 23.31
CA GLY A 667 31.09 -19.54 24.33
C GLY A 667 31.54 -20.66 25.29
N GLU A 668 32.13 -21.74 24.76
CA GLU A 668 32.68 -22.86 25.56
C GLU A 668 33.85 -22.39 26.45
N GLU A 669 34.74 -21.56 25.91
CA GLU A 669 35.87 -20.96 26.67
C GLU A 669 35.37 -20.05 27.80
N ALA A 670 34.40 -19.20 27.54
CA ALA A 670 33.86 -18.26 28.53
C ALA A 670 33.12 -18.98 29.67
N LEU A 671 32.32 -20.00 29.35
CA LEU A 671 31.64 -20.84 30.35
C LEU A 671 32.62 -21.63 31.22
N ALA A 672 33.71 -22.14 30.62
CA ALA A 672 34.75 -22.83 31.39
C ALA A 672 35.46 -21.85 32.32
N TRP A 673 35.84 -20.67 31.84
CA TRP A 673 36.47 -19.60 32.64
C TRP A 673 35.57 -19.17 33.81
N TYR A 674 34.27 -18.99 33.59
CA TYR A 674 33.33 -18.57 34.61
C TYR A 674 33.25 -19.61 35.76
N LYS A 675 33.13 -20.90 35.43
CA LYS A 675 33.09 -22.00 36.40
C LYS A 675 34.36 -22.10 37.24
N GLU A 676 35.54 -21.75 36.69
CA GLU A 676 36.79 -21.69 37.45
C GLU A 676 36.84 -20.48 38.39
N THR A 677 36.21 -19.37 37.99
CA THR A 677 36.23 -18.08 38.72
C THR A 677 35.18 -18.04 39.82
N VAL A 678 34.00 -18.66 39.59
CA VAL A 678 32.86 -18.75 40.51
C VAL A 678 32.46 -20.23 40.70
N PRO A 679 33.22 -21.01 41.49
CA PRO A 679 33.06 -22.49 41.59
C PRO A 679 31.68 -22.95 42.05
N ASP A 680 31.00 -22.19 42.91
CA ASP A 680 29.66 -22.47 43.42
C ASP A 680 28.55 -21.79 42.62
N GLY A 681 28.88 -21.09 41.54
CA GLY A 681 27.93 -20.40 40.65
C GLY A 681 27.19 -21.42 39.80
N LEU A 682 25.87 -21.37 39.82
CA LEU A 682 24.99 -22.05 38.85
C LEU A 682 24.74 -21.10 37.69
N ALA A 683 25.79 -20.77 36.90
CA ALA A 683 25.63 -19.91 35.77
C ALA A 683 24.74 -20.57 34.71
N PHE A 684 23.55 -20.07 34.56
CA PHE A 684 22.80 -20.19 33.31
C PHE A 684 23.26 -19.04 32.43
N ALA A 685 23.86 -19.32 31.28
CA ALA A 685 24.28 -18.30 30.36
C ALA A 685 23.96 -18.73 28.93
N ILE A 686 23.41 -17.83 28.19
CA ILE A 686 23.14 -17.97 26.76
C ILE A 686 23.58 -16.70 26.01
N GLY A 687 23.83 -16.88 24.74
CA GLY A 687 23.88 -15.77 23.81
C GLY A 687 22.97 -16.08 22.64
N HIS A 688 22.19 -15.12 22.23
CA HIS A 688 21.30 -15.29 21.10
C HIS A 688 21.37 -14.08 20.15
N SER A 689 21.14 -14.34 18.87
CA SER A 689 20.98 -13.25 17.91
C SER A 689 19.61 -12.61 18.07
N ILE A 690 19.57 -11.30 17.90
CA ILE A 690 18.35 -10.49 17.97
C ILE A 690 18.10 -9.73 16.67
N GLY A 691 16.86 -9.48 16.35
CA GLY A 691 16.50 -8.80 15.12
C GLY A 691 15.01 -8.50 15.01
N LEU A 692 14.31 -9.24 14.16
CA LEU A 692 12.86 -9.20 14.04
C LEU A 692 12.15 -10.11 15.07
N GLN A 693 12.91 -10.91 15.76
CA GLN A 693 12.48 -11.75 16.88
C GLN A 693 13.50 -11.56 18.00
N CYS A 694 13.07 -11.73 19.23
CA CYS A 694 13.91 -11.64 20.40
C CYS A 694 15.03 -12.68 20.33
N GLU A 695 14.70 -13.94 20.15
CA GLU A 695 15.62 -15.05 20.06
C GLU A 695 15.60 -15.68 18.67
N ASP A 696 16.37 -15.14 17.71
CA ASP A 696 16.47 -15.70 16.36
C ASP A 696 17.26 -17.02 16.36
N GLN A 697 18.46 -17.02 16.94
CA GLN A 697 19.35 -18.17 17.02
C GLN A 697 20.21 -18.10 18.28
N HIS A 698 20.37 -19.25 18.97
CA HIS A 698 21.35 -19.35 20.05
C HIS A 698 22.77 -19.42 19.49
N ILE A 699 23.60 -18.50 19.88
CA ILE A 699 24.99 -18.39 19.42
C ILE A 699 25.98 -19.11 20.34
N PHE A 700 25.64 -19.21 21.64
CA PHE A 700 26.34 -20.03 22.62
C PHE A 700 25.43 -20.34 23.82
N GLY A 701 25.81 -21.30 24.64
CA GLY A 701 25.17 -21.60 25.92
C GLY A 701 24.43 -22.94 25.98
N VAL A 702 23.58 -23.09 27.00
CA VAL A 702 22.91 -24.36 27.32
C VAL A 702 21.81 -24.76 26.34
N LEU A 703 21.21 -23.76 25.63
CA LEU A 703 20.13 -23.99 24.68
C LEU A 703 20.62 -24.24 23.25
N GLY A 704 21.90 -24.01 22.98
CA GLY A 704 22.47 -24.23 21.67
C GLY A 704 23.74 -23.42 21.44
N ALA A 705 24.43 -23.70 20.35
CA ALA A 705 25.63 -22.99 19.93
C ALA A 705 25.76 -22.98 18.42
N LEU A 706 26.14 -21.83 17.87
CA LEU A 706 26.33 -21.65 16.43
C LEU A 706 27.81 -21.80 16.08
N ASP A 707 28.15 -22.85 15.35
CA ASP A 707 29.51 -23.13 14.88
C ASP A 707 29.82 -22.32 13.63
N LYS A 708 29.92 -20.97 13.81
CA LYS A 708 30.19 -20.00 12.76
C LYS A 708 31.02 -18.83 13.33
N PRO A 709 31.81 -18.15 12.49
CA PRO A 709 32.52 -16.94 12.93
C PRO A 709 31.58 -15.76 13.08
N PHE A 710 31.89 -14.86 14.02
CA PHE A 710 31.28 -13.52 14.05
C PHE A 710 31.57 -12.78 12.75
N GLU A 711 30.57 -12.09 12.23
CA GLU A 711 30.69 -11.16 11.11
C GLU A 711 30.27 -9.75 11.56
N LYS A 712 30.85 -8.71 10.96
CA LYS A 712 30.42 -7.32 11.20
C LYS A 712 28.92 -7.16 11.03
N ASN A 713 28.29 -6.33 11.87
CA ASN A 713 26.85 -6.08 11.91
C ASN A 713 26.00 -7.28 12.38
N MET A 714 26.59 -8.32 12.93
CA MET A 714 25.82 -9.23 13.77
C MET A 714 25.39 -8.48 15.04
N VAL A 715 24.11 -8.63 15.43
CA VAL A 715 23.58 -8.10 16.68
C VAL A 715 23.10 -9.24 17.53
N PHE A 716 23.47 -9.24 18.80
CA PHE A 716 23.24 -10.35 19.72
C PHE A 716 23.17 -9.85 21.16
N GLU A 717 22.53 -10.66 22.00
CA GLU A 717 22.49 -10.50 23.44
C GLU A 717 23.49 -11.43 24.11
N ILE A 718 24.06 -10.99 25.24
CA ILE A 718 24.79 -11.82 26.19
C ILE A 718 24.01 -11.77 27.49
N GLU A 719 23.41 -12.88 27.82
CA GLU A 719 22.54 -13.07 28.97
C GLU A 719 23.15 -14.10 29.93
N ALA A 720 23.25 -13.75 31.21
CA ALA A 720 23.80 -14.65 32.25
C ALA A 720 23.08 -14.42 33.57
N TRP A 721 22.78 -15.55 34.29
CA TRP A 721 21.92 -15.56 35.45
C TRP A 721 22.53 -16.36 36.60
N GLU A 722 22.26 -15.90 37.83
CA GLU A 722 22.53 -16.59 39.08
C GLU A 722 21.27 -16.66 39.97
N GLU A 723 21.17 -17.69 40.79
CA GLU A 723 20.13 -17.77 41.79
C GLU A 723 20.59 -17.11 43.10
N PHE A 724 19.76 -16.25 43.63
CA PHE A 724 19.96 -15.61 44.94
C PHE A 724 18.68 -15.68 45.77
N ARG A 725 18.67 -16.57 46.79
CA ARG A 725 17.54 -16.76 47.74
C ARG A 725 16.21 -17.02 47.03
N GLY A 726 16.22 -17.80 45.98
CA GLY A 726 15.05 -18.09 45.14
C GLY A 726 14.71 -17.06 44.10
N ALA A 727 15.36 -15.88 44.12
CA ALA A 727 15.24 -14.90 43.05
C ALA A 727 16.30 -15.18 41.97
N LEU A 728 15.96 -14.93 40.71
CA LEU A 728 16.93 -14.90 39.63
C LEU A 728 17.47 -13.47 39.46
N ILE A 729 18.77 -13.33 39.52
CA ILE A 729 19.49 -12.10 39.20
C ILE A 729 20.39 -12.35 38.00
N GLY A 730 20.36 -11.43 37.03
CA GLY A 730 21.06 -11.60 35.79
C GLY A 730 21.55 -10.29 35.18
N VAL A 731 22.40 -10.41 34.19
CA VAL A 731 22.82 -9.32 33.34
C VAL A 731 22.57 -9.70 31.90
N GLU A 732 22.02 -8.76 31.15
CA GLU A 732 21.71 -8.94 29.74
C GLU A 732 21.91 -7.62 29.02
N ASP A 733 22.67 -7.67 27.98
CA ASP A 733 23.00 -6.50 27.18
C ASP A 733 23.12 -6.83 25.71
N CYS A 734 22.68 -5.88 24.89
CA CYS A 734 22.75 -5.93 23.44
C CYS A 734 24.08 -5.46 22.89
N TYR A 735 24.64 -6.20 21.95
CA TYR A 735 25.92 -5.93 21.31
C TYR A 735 25.82 -5.95 19.79
N VAL A 736 26.59 -5.10 19.12
CA VAL A 736 26.81 -5.15 17.68
C VAL A 736 28.29 -5.41 17.38
N VAL A 737 28.57 -6.34 16.47
CA VAL A 737 29.94 -6.61 16.00
C VAL A 737 30.38 -5.48 15.07
N THR A 738 31.56 -4.91 15.38
CA THR A 738 32.20 -3.84 14.61
C THR A 738 33.27 -4.40 13.66
N GLU A 739 34.08 -3.53 13.06
CA GLU A 739 35.21 -3.93 12.19
C GLU A 739 36.28 -4.72 12.95
N ASP A 740 36.52 -4.36 14.20
CA ASP A 740 37.67 -4.81 15.02
C ASP A 740 37.32 -5.34 16.41
N GLY A 741 36.03 -5.36 16.75
CA GLY A 741 35.56 -5.80 18.07
C GLY A 741 34.02 -5.88 18.12
N CYS A 742 33.46 -5.50 19.28
CA CYS A 742 32.03 -5.28 19.44
C CYS A 742 31.76 -3.97 20.19
N ARG A 743 30.54 -3.47 20.06
CA ARG A 743 30.06 -2.29 20.77
C ARG A 743 28.75 -2.64 21.49
N LYS A 744 28.69 -2.33 22.78
CA LYS A 744 27.46 -2.41 23.55
C LYS A 744 26.44 -1.38 23.03
N MET A 745 25.20 -1.77 22.84
CA MET A 745 24.11 -0.92 22.37
C MET A 745 23.32 -0.31 23.53
N THR A 746 23.39 -0.92 24.70
CA THR A 746 22.79 -0.48 25.96
C THR A 746 23.74 0.41 26.74
N THR A 747 23.20 1.33 27.54
CA THR A 747 23.98 2.33 28.31
C THR A 747 23.67 2.30 29.82
N MET A 748 22.56 1.68 30.22
CA MET A 748 22.17 1.61 31.62
C MET A 748 23.13 0.72 32.42
N PRO A 749 23.65 1.18 33.55
CA PRO A 749 24.51 0.34 34.38
C PRO A 749 23.78 -0.90 34.90
N LYS A 750 24.36 -2.06 34.76
CA LYS A 750 23.81 -3.33 35.24
C LYS A 750 24.19 -3.56 36.71
N THR A 751 23.51 -2.86 37.57
CA THR A 751 23.64 -2.98 39.03
C THR A 751 22.26 -3.17 39.62
N ILE A 752 22.16 -3.77 40.81
CA ILE A 752 20.90 -3.76 41.56
C ILE A 752 20.69 -2.34 42.13
N LEU A 753 19.71 -1.63 41.58
CA LEU A 753 19.45 -0.25 42.00
C LEU A 753 18.75 -0.21 43.37
N SER A 754 19.35 0.44 44.35
CA SER A 754 18.74 0.70 45.68
C SER A 754 17.90 1.97 45.65
N ILE A 755 16.62 1.88 46.06
CA ILE A 755 15.65 2.98 46.08
C ILE A 755 14.94 3.10 47.43
#